data_e6c53912d24d04cb93bf5b9fc26ab721
#
_entry.id   e6c53912d24d04cb93bf5b9fc26ab721
#
_cell.length_a   1.000
_cell.length_b   1.000
_cell.length_c   1.000
_cell.angle_alpha   90.00
_cell.angle_beta   90.00
_cell.angle_gamma   90.00
#
_symmetry.space_group_name_H-M   'P 1'
#
loop_
_entity.id
_entity.type
_entity.pdbx_description
1 polymer ?
#
loop_
_entity_poly.entity_id
_entity_poly.type
_entity_poly.pdbx_seq_one_letter_code
_entity_poly.pdbx_strand_id
1 'polypeptide(L)'
;MAKYSVENEVAVIAVDNPPMNALSHHVRKSLLKYLKEAESDEKVTSIVLCGDGRTFPVGADIKEFHKSVSKLGPTILDIVDALEKSKKPTIAAIHGNALGGGLEIALGCHYRIAMTNSKVGLPEVKLGILPGAGGTQRLPRVIGLDNAMQWIAYGGHHSAGIGASLGLIDRVVPQGGNIREHAILFAKAAVGKSLGQRRLSNISVPDAAKVESLMAKHLKEVSKKSRGALAPIVCLQVIKSSALLSYQEGLESERQGMFTLLASSQSRAQIYSFFAERQVSKWSVPGVTNYQNAVPMKVKAVGVVGLGTMGRGIAICCLRAGKITYVLEMNTKAQTAGVKYIRGYIETMRKRKQINDQQSSMMNNALIPVDNYNGLKNVDLVIEAVFESMKIKKEIFKKLDKVCKPSAILASNTSTLNIDEMASVTKRPQKVAGMHFFAPAHIMMLLENIRGEKSSPETIATIMDLGKQMRKTTVLVGNCHGFVGNRMFAYYTAESSFLLEEGAYPKQVDDVLLDYGFAMGRFQVGDLSGTDIGYKIRRERGLTHKQQPAGTPERKRGDRRYSPLDDFLYEKGRYGLKARKGWYKYEGSRTPIPDPEVRKMIDDFRKRHNINPRHISPEETLQRMIFPLVNEGFNVLDEGIAANPWDIDMIFQHGYAWPRHTGGPMYYAYTIGLPQVLKVIEERWKLAGASEPHWKPSKMLTWLVEHHGNPDINDW
;
A
#
# COMPACT_ATOMS: atom_id res chain seq x y z
N MET A 1 3.46 30.04 5.42
CA MET A 1 4.67 30.86 5.15
C MET A 1 5.72 30.57 6.21
N ALA A 2 6.89 31.19 6.16
CA ALA A 2 7.78 31.16 7.31
C ALA A 2 7.51 32.38 8.23
N LYS A 3 7.83 32.24 9.53
CA LYS A 3 7.84 33.30 10.55
C LYS A 3 9.30 33.62 10.90
N TYR A 4 9.59 34.87 11.25
CA TYR A 4 10.92 35.32 11.61
C TYR A 4 10.89 36.04 12.95
N SER A 5 11.83 35.73 13.82
CA SER A 5 12.08 36.45 15.07
C SER A 5 13.56 36.39 15.41
N VAL A 6 14.02 37.35 16.18
CA VAL A 6 15.38 37.38 16.76
C VAL A 6 15.26 37.22 18.27
N GLU A 7 15.88 36.19 18.83
CA GLU A 7 15.86 35.84 20.25
C GLU A 7 17.29 35.67 20.75
N ASN A 8 17.72 36.53 21.63
CA ASN A 8 19.07 36.45 22.20
C ASN A 8 20.17 36.40 21.12
N GLU A 9 20.13 37.26 20.12
CA GLU A 9 21.06 37.32 18.97
C GLU A 9 21.00 36.12 18.03
N VAL A 10 20.00 35.26 18.17
CA VAL A 10 19.74 34.13 17.30
C VAL A 10 18.52 34.40 16.43
N ALA A 11 18.69 34.39 15.13
CA ALA A 11 17.55 34.41 14.20
C ALA A 11 16.83 33.08 14.23
N VAL A 12 15.54 33.07 14.49
CA VAL A 12 14.69 31.88 14.45
C VAL A 12 13.73 31.97 13.27
N ILE A 13 13.87 31.05 12.33
CA ILE A 13 13.03 30.95 11.14
C ILE A 13 12.16 29.72 11.31
N ALA A 14 10.85 29.91 11.54
CA ALA A 14 9.90 28.83 11.72
C ALA A 14 9.02 28.64 10.49
N VAL A 15 9.02 27.47 9.92
CA VAL A 15 8.11 27.12 8.80
C VAL A 15 6.71 26.89 9.34
N ASP A 16 5.74 27.68 8.87
CA ASP A 16 4.32 27.58 9.23
C ASP A 16 3.48 27.35 7.97
N ASN A 17 3.27 26.09 7.64
CA ASN A 17 2.45 25.64 6.53
C ASN A 17 1.72 24.33 6.90
N PRO A 18 0.70 24.41 7.79
CA PRO A 18 0.00 23.24 8.29
C PRO A 18 -0.70 22.46 7.16
N PRO A 19 -0.92 21.14 7.35
CA PRO A 19 -0.62 20.38 8.58
C PRO A 19 0.81 19.83 8.64
N MET A 20 1.58 19.85 7.56
CA MET A 20 2.84 19.08 7.43
C MET A 20 4.05 19.94 7.09
N ASN A 21 3.91 21.26 7.08
CA ASN A 21 4.98 22.19 6.75
C ASN A 21 5.65 21.92 5.40
N ALA A 22 4.83 21.56 4.37
CA ALA A 22 5.33 21.33 3.02
C ALA A 22 6.04 22.56 2.45
N LEU A 23 7.14 22.36 1.75
CA LEU A 23 7.99 23.39 1.15
C LEU A 23 7.41 23.87 -0.19
N SER A 24 6.22 24.43 -0.17
CA SER A 24 5.58 25.05 -1.32
C SER A 24 6.34 26.32 -1.76
N HIS A 25 6.06 26.79 -2.99
CA HIS A 25 6.76 27.95 -3.57
C HIS A 25 6.77 29.19 -2.65
N HIS A 26 5.62 29.55 -2.07
CA HIS A 26 5.53 30.69 -1.16
C HIS A 26 6.31 30.49 0.15
N VAL A 27 6.43 29.25 0.64
CA VAL A 27 7.27 28.91 1.80
C VAL A 27 8.73 29.09 1.42
N ARG A 28 9.16 28.56 0.28
CA ARG A 28 10.54 28.70 -0.20
C ARG A 28 10.96 30.16 -0.37
N LYS A 29 10.08 31.00 -0.95
CA LYS A 29 10.31 32.44 -1.04
C LYS A 29 10.51 33.11 0.31
N SER A 30 9.64 32.79 1.28
CA SER A 30 9.76 33.41 2.64
C SER A 30 11.00 32.92 3.38
N LEU A 31 11.36 31.62 3.24
CA LEU A 31 12.59 31.09 3.81
C LEU A 31 13.84 31.79 3.27
N LEU A 32 13.97 31.89 1.94
CA LEU A 32 15.15 32.57 1.35
C LEU A 32 15.22 34.03 1.72
N LYS A 33 14.06 34.72 1.80
CA LYS A 33 14.01 36.11 2.27
C LYS A 33 14.58 36.23 3.68
N TYR A 34 14.09 35.45 4.62
CA TYR A 34 14.51 35.52 6.02
C TYR A 34 15.93 35.02 6.27
N LEU A 35 16.42 34.06 5.47
CA LEU A 35 17.83 33.66 5.50
C LEU A 35 18.74 34.83 5.09
N LYS A 36 18.40 35.57 4.04
CA LYS A 36 19.16 36.76 3.62
C LYS A 36 19.09 37.87 4.65
N GLU A 37 17.94 38.09 5.26
CA GLU A 37 17.73 39.06 6.32
C GLU A 37 18.60 38.73 7.56
N ALA A 38 18.54 37.48 8.02
CA ALA A 38 19.36 36.98 9.12
C ALA A 38 20.87 37.06 8.84
N GLU A 39 21.29 36.82 7.59
CA GLU A 39 22.69 36.86 7.18
C GLU A 39 23.23 38.32 7.20
N SER A 40 22.41 39.29 6.81
CA SER A 40 22.79 40.73 6.73
C SER A 40 22.65 41.47 8.03
N ASP A 41 21.90 40.98 9.01
CA ASP A 41 21.69 41.63 10.30
C ASP A 41 22.91 41.44 11.23
N GLU A 42 23.66 42.51 11.52
CA GLU A 42 24.83 42.47 12.39
C GLU A 42 24.53 42.03 13.83
N LYS A 43 23.28 42.18 14.29
CA LYS A 43 22.84 41.75 15.63
C LYS A 43 22.60 40.27 15.72
N VAL A 44 22.51 39.58 14.59
CA VAL A 44 22.31 38.13 14.51
C VAL A 44 23.66 37.43 14.43
N THR A 45 23.93 36.53 15.36
CA THR A 45 25.17 35.74 15.42
C THR A 45 25.03 34.30 14.89
N SER A 46 23.81 33.77 14.88
CA SER A 46 23.51 32.41 14.40
C SER A 46 22.04 32.29 13.99
N ILE A 47 21.71 31.21 13.25
CA ILE A 47 20.38 30.98 12.64
C ILE A 47 19.86 29.62 13.06
N VAL A 48 18.62 29.56 13.56
CA VAL A 48 17.86 28.34 13.85
C VAL A 48 16.74 28.22 12.86
N LEU A 49 16.67 27.09 12.18
CA LEU A 49 15.55 26.66 11.32
C LEU A 49 14.71 25.63 12.06
N CYS A 50 13.41 25.87 12.21
CA CYS A 50 12.47 24.95 12.84
C CYS A 50 11.13 24.88 12.08
N GLY A 51 10.23 24.00 12.51
CA GLY A 51 8.84 23.99 12.08
C GLY A 51 7.96 24.62 13.15
N ASP A 52 6.83 25.20 12.76
CA ASP A 52 5.76 25.55 13.68
C ASP A 52 4.76 24.39 13.80
N GLY A 53 4.06 24.27 14.92
CA GLY A 53 3.05 23.23 15.14
C GLY A 53 3.63 21.81 15.32
N ARG A 54 3.21 20.87 14.49
CA ARG A 54 3.37 19.42 14.73
C ARG A 54 4.72 18.83 14.32
N THR A 55 5.42 19.46 13.40
CA THR A 55 6.56 18.80 12.72
C THR A 55 7.48 19.81 12.07
N PHE A 56 8.75 19.44 11.94
CA PHE A 56 9.68 20.05 10.99
C PHE A 56 9.16 19.84 9.55
N PRO A 57 9.61 20.58 8.53
CA PRO A 57 9.19 20.34 7.14
C PRO A 57 9.32 18.89 6.68
N VAL A 58 8.26 18.37 6.02
CA VAL A 58 8.21 16.96 5.56
C VAL A 58 8.43 16.78 4.06
N GLY A 59 9.01 17.76 3.40
CA GLY A 59 9.39 17.70 2.01
C GLY A 59 8.72 18.71 1.11
N ALA A 60 8.93 18.56 -0.19
CA ALA A 60 8.33 19.39 -1.23
C ALA A 60 6.79 19.26 -1.22
N ASP A 61 6.10 20.27 -1.72
CA ASP A 61 4.67 20.14 -1.99
C ASP A 61 4.46 19.34 -3.25
N ILE A 62 4.02 18.07 -3.09
CA ILE A 62 3.80 17.14 -4.19
C ILE A 62 2.75 17.65 -5.18
N LYS A 63 1.83 18.51 -4.74
CA LYS A 63 0.82 19.15 -5.61
C LYS A 63 1.43 20.10 -6.63
N GLU A 64 2.65 20.57 -6.42
CA GLU A 64 3.38 21.42 -7.36
C GLU A 64 4.09 20.61 -8.45
N PHE A 65 4.30 19.30 -8.26
CA PHE A 65 4.95 18.46 -9.27
C PHE A 65 4.12 18.47 -10.57
N HIS A 66 4.81 18.49 -11.70
CA HIS A 66 4.24 18.60 -13.03
C HIS A 66 3.49 19.92 -13.34
N LYS A 67 3.49 20.89 -12.42
CA LYS A 67 2.94 22.22 -12.66
C LYS A 67 4.05 23.22 -13.04
N SER A 68 3.69 24.28 -13.76
CA SER A 68 4.62 25.37 -14.11
C SER A 68 5.28 26.02 -12.86
N VAL A 69 4.56 26.05 -11.73
CA VAL A 69 5.06 26.58 -10.46
C VAL A 69 6.29 25.82 -9.92
N SER A 70 6.44 24.53 -10.24
CA SER A 70 7.62 23.75 -9.85
C SER A 70 8.92 24.26 -10.47
N LYS A 71 8.81 24.98 -11.61
CA LYS A 71 9.94 25.59 -12.34
C LYS A 71 10.30 26.99 -11.85
N LEU A 72 9.50 27.57 -10.95
CA LEU A 72 9.75 28.92 -10.41
C LEU A 72 10.68 28.84 -9.21
N GLY A 73 11.75 29.63 -9.24
CA GLY A 73 12.65 29.81 -8.09
C GLY A 73 12.01 30.62 -6.96
N PRO A 74 12.53 30.52 -5.73
CA PRO A 74 13.64 29.67 -5.34
C PRO A 74 13.23 28.16 -5.29
N THR A 75 14.18 27.29 -5.67
CA THR A 75 14.09 25.85 -5.50
C THR A 75 14.42 25.45 -4.04
N ILE A 76 14.24 24.19 -3.68
CA ILE A 76 14.69 23.68 -2.38
C ILE A 76 16.22 23.70 -2.32
N LEU A 77 16.90 23.42 -3.44
CA LEU A 77 18.36 23.45 -3.53
C LEU A 77 18.91 24.87 -3.25
N ASP A 78 18.23 25.93 -3.73
CA ASP A 78 18.63 27.31 -3.40
C ASP A 78 18.58 27.60 -1.91
N ILE A 79 17.62 27.04 -1.17
CA ILE A 79 17.54 27.15 0.29
C ILE A 79 18.66 26.35 0.96
N VAL A 80 18.89 25.11 0.51
CA VAL A 80 19.96 24.24 1.02
C VAL A 80 21.32 24.91 0.84
N ASP A 81 21.57 25.49 -0.32
CA ASP A 81 22.81 26.20 -0.62
C ASP A 81 22.97 27.48 0.21
N ALA A 82 21.90 28.23 0.42
CA ALA A 82 21.94 29.44 1.27
C ALA A 82 22.27 29.09 2.73
N LEU A 83 21.73 27.99 3.25
CA LEU A 83 22.03 27.49 4.60
C LEU A 83 23.48 27.02 4.74
N GLU A 84 23.97 26.27 3.77
CA GLU A 84 25.34 25.71 3.81
C GLU A 84 26.43 26.77 3.61
N LYS A 85 26.15 27.78 2.76
CA LYS A 85 27.09 28.88 2.46
C LYS A 85 27.05 30.01 3.50
N SER A 86 26.10 30.00 4.43
CA SER A 86 25.99 31.00 5.48
C SER A 86 27.31 31.19 6.22
N LYS A 87 27.65 32.45 6.53
CA LYS A 87 28.81 32.80 7.38
C LYS A 87 28.49 32.64 8.85
N LYS A 88 27.20 32.52 9.20
CA LYS A 88 26.70 32.32 10.56
C LYS A 88 26.35 30.86 10.77
N PRO A 89 26.55 30.27 11.96
CA PRO A 89 26.12 28.90 12.24
C PRO A 89 24.62 28.73 11.97
N THR A 90 24.26 27.72 11.19
CA THR A 90 22.87 27.35 10.91
C THR A 90 22.53 25.99 11.57
N ILE A 91 21.43 25.95 12.31
CA ILE A 91 21.02 24.79 13.11
C ILE A 91 19.61 24.35 12.70
N ALA A 92 19.45 23.13 12.28
CA ALA A 92 18.13 22.51 12.09
C ALA A 92 17.61 21.97 13.43
N ALA A 93 16.46 22.47 13.88
CA ALA A 93 15.79 22.06 15.11
C ALA A 93 14.61 21.14 14.76
N ILE A 94 14.84 19.83 14.76
CA ILE A 94 13.94 18.81 14.24
C ILE A 94 13.02 18.27 15.32
N HIS A 95 11.70 18.46 15.15
CA HIS A 95 10.67 17.76 15.91
C HIS A 95 9.69 17.08 14.96
N GLY A 96 9.01 16.03 15.40
CA GLY A 96 8.15 15.23 14.53
C GLY A 96 8.94 14.56 13.41
N ASN A 97 8.76 15.01 12.15
CA ASN A 97 9.40 14.38 11.00
C ASN A 97 10.21 15.39 10.19
N ALA A 98 11.42 15.01 9.77
CA ALA A 98 12.19 15.68 8.72
C ALA A 98 12.38 14.68 7.56
N LEU A 99 11.54 14.79 6.53
CA LEU A 99 11.48 13.83 5.43
C LEU A 99 11.65 14.51 4.08
N GLY A 100 12.27 13.80 3.13
CA GLY A 100 12.48 14.32 1.79
C GLY A 100 13.18 15.68 1.78
N GLY A 101 12.68 16.62 0.99
CA GLY A 101 13.20 18.00 0.96
C GLY A 101 13.35 18.66 2.34
N GLY A 102 12.58 18.20 3.35
CA GLY A 102 12.74 18.64 4.74
C GLY A 102 14.05 18.14 5.37
N LEU A 103 14.43 16.91 5.11
CA LEU A 103 15.75 16.41 5.51
C LEU A 103 16.86 17.05 4.66
N GLU A 104 16.61 17.35 3.38
CA GLU A 104 17.58 18.02 2.51
C GLU A 104 17.92 19.42 3.01
N ILE A 105 16.92 20.22 3.43
CA ILE A 105 17.22 21.53 4.05
C ILE A 105 17.94 21.39 5.39
N ALA A 106 17.64 20.34 6.17
CA ALA A 106 18.38 20.05 7.39
C ALA A 106 19.84 19.64 7.10
N LEU A 107 20.10 18.92 6.00
CA LEU A 107 21.45 18.60 5.53
C LEU A 107 22.23 19.85 5.06
N GLY A 108 21.53 20.89 4.60
CA GLY A 108 22.13 22.19 4.30
C GLY A 108 22.55 22.97 5.54
N CYS A 109 21.97 22.71 6.71
CA CYS A 109 22.40 23.33 7.95
C CYS A 109 23.74 22.80 8.44
N HIS A 110 24.55 23.62 9.10
CA HIS A 110 25.82 23.21 9.70
C HIS A 110 25.61 22.16 10.81
N TYR A 111 24.54 22.28 11.59
CA TYR A 111 24.21 21.40 12.70
C TYR A 111 22.76 20.95 12.67
N ARG A 112 22.48 19.79 13.23
CA ARG A 112 21.15 19.18 13.32
C ARG A 112 20.91 18.66 14.72
N ILE A 113 19.88 19.17 15.39
CA ILE A 113 19.41 18.62 16.66
C ILE A 113 17.98 18.09 16.49
N ALA A 114 17.62 17.03 17.18
CA ALA A 114 16.33 16.39 17.00
C ALA A 114 15.72 15.90 18.31
N MET A 115 14.39 15.95 18.41
CA MET A 115 13.66 15.30 19.51
C MET A 115 13.83 13.78 19.43
N THR A 116 13.89 13.10 20.58
CA THR A 116 14.01 11.62 20.67
C THR A 116 12.99 10.86 19.82
N ASN A 117 11.75 11.36 19.73
CA ASN A 117 10.67 10.74 18.98
C ASN A 117 10.62 11.16 17.50
N SER A 118 11.55 11.98 17.03
CA SER A 118 11.62 12.44 15.64
C SER A 118 11.99 11.33 14.67
N LYS A 119 11.52 11.48 13.43
CA LYS A 119 11.84 10.62 12.30
C LYS A 119 12.54 11.41 11.21
N VAL A 120 13.57 10.81 10.61
CA VAL A 120 14.33 11.36 9.50
C VAL A 120 14.40 10.37 8.34
N GLY A 121 14.47 10.83 7.08
CA GLY A 121 14.58 9.96 5.91
C GLY A 121 14.37 10.68 4.59
N LEU A 122 14.73 9.99 3.49
CA LEU A 122 14.53 10.44 2.11
C LEU A 122 13.63 9.43 1.38
N PRO A 123 12.29 9.53 1.49
CA PRO A 123 11.35 8.54 0.99
C PRO A 123 10.88 8.79 -0.46
N GLU A 124 11.54 9.65 -1.21
CA GLU A 124 11.16 10.08 -2.56
C GLU A 124 10.96 8.93 -3.54
N VAL A 125 11.71 7.85 -3.38
CA VAL A 125 11.59 6.62 -4.17
C VAL A 125 10.18 6.03 -4.15
N LYS A 126 9.41 6.27 -3.08
CA LYS A 126 7.99 5.85 -2.97
C LYS A 126 7.04 6.67 -3.84
N LEU A 127 7.51 7.79 -4.37
CA LEU A 127 6.81 8.62 -5.35
C LEU A 127 7.36 8.41 -6.78
N GLY A 128 8.25 7.42 -6.95
CA GLY A 128 8.89 7.17 -8.23
C GLY A 128 9.90 8.23 -8.65
N ILE A 129 10.46 8.98 -7.69
CA ILE A 129 11.49 10.01 -7.90
C ILE A 129 12.67 9.78 -6.94
N LEU A 130 13.68 10.62 -7.01
CA LEU A 130 14.83 10.63 -6.10
C LEU A 130 14.86 11.95 -5.29
N PRO A 131 15.66 12.04 -4.22
CA PRO A 131 15.95 13.31 -3.54
C PRO A 131 16.64 14.28 -4.51
N GLY A 132 16.05 15.46 -4.73
CA GLY A 132 16.46 16.35 -5.81
C GLY A 132 17.01 17.71 -5.37
N ALA A 133 17.36 17.83 -4.08
CA ALA A 133 17.97 19.04 -3.54
C ALA A 133 19.33 18.76 -2.85
N GLY A 134 20.08 17.82 -3.43
CA GLY A 134 21.39 17.45 -2.97
C GLY A 134 21.39 16.31 -1.95
N GLY A 135 20.26 15.67 -1.69
CA GLY A 135 20.14 14.59 -0.72
C GLY A 135 20.95 13.35 -1.09
N THR A 136 21.01 12.99 -2.38
CA THR A 136 21.82 11.87 -2.88
C THR A 136 23.32 12.13 -2.80
N GLN A 137 23.69 13.39 -2.69
CA GLN A 137 25.10 13.82 -2.61
C GLN A 137 25.53 14.08 -1.16
N ARG A 138 24.68 14.71 -0.33
CA ARG A 138 25.00 15.09 1.05
C ARG A 138 24.87 13.92 2.03
N LEU A 139 23.83 13.09 1.89
CA LEU A 139 23.59 12.02 2.86
C LEU A 139 24.73 10.99 2.89
N PRO A 140 25.29 10.51 1.75
CA PRO A 140 26.44 9.59 1.76
C PRO A 140 27.67 10.16 2.47
N ARG A 141 27.88 11.47 2.43
CA ARG A 141 28.99 12.15 3.08
C ARG A 141 28.89 12.17 4.61
N VAL A 142 27.68 11.96 5.12
CA VAL A 142 27.43 11.92 6.58
C VAL A 142 27.35 10.51 7.11
N ILE A 143 26.56 9.64 6.47
CA ILE A 143 26.24 8.31 7.00
C ILE A 143 26.92 7.16 6.25
N GLY A 144 27.75 7.46 5.25
CA GLY A 144 28.41 6.48 4.37
C GLY A 144 27.50 5.96 3.26
N LEU A 145 28.11 5.33 2.24
CA LEU A 145 27.41 4.84 1.04
C LEU A 145 26.41 3.73 1.36
N ASP A 146 26.81 2.72 2.16
CA ASP A 146 25.96 1.55 2.45
C ASP A 146 24.63 1.98 3.08
N ASN A 147 24.68 2.86 4.11
CA ASN A 147 23.49 3.41 4.75
C ASN A 147 22.71 4.31 3.80
N ALA A 148 23.36 5.18 3.05
CA ALA A 148 22.68 6.10 2.13
C ALA A 148 21.96 5.34 1.00
N MET A 149 22.59 4.33 0.39
CA MET A 149 21.94 3.44 -0.57
C MET A 149 20.73 2.75 0.02
N GLN A 150 20.84 2.25 1.27
CA GLN A 150 19.72 1.64 1.97
C GLN A 150 18.60 2.66 2.25
N TRP A 151 18.91 3.84 2.77
CA TRP A 151 17.90 4.82 3.17
C TRP A 151 17.14 5.38 1.95
N ILE A 152 17.85 5.72 0.89
CA ILE A 152 17.30 6.37 -0.30
C ILE A 152 16.61 5.37 -1.23
N ALA A 153 17.27 4.26 -1.59
CA ALA A 153 16.69 3.31 -2.55
C ALA A 153 15.49 2.52 -1.99
N TYR A 154 15.34 2.43 -0.65
CA TYR A 154 14.18 1.79 -0.01
C TYR A 154 13.19 2.79 0.62
N GLY A 155 13.56 4.06 0.75
CA GLY A 155 12.70 5.12 1.26
C GLY A 155 12.26 4.91 2.70
N GLY A 156 13.16 4.43 3.58
CA GLY A 156 12.90 4.18 4.99
C GLY A 156 12.75 5.46 5.81
N HIS A 157 12.02 5.36 6.94
CA HIS A 157 12.01 6.39 7.98
C HIS A 157 12.77 5.86 9.19
N HIS A 158 13.75 6.62 9.68
CA HIS A 158 14.66 6.23 10.75
C HIS A 158 14.46 7.11 11.97
N SER A 159 14.73 6.58 13.18
CA SER A 159 14.62 7.36 14.41
C SER A 159 15.78 8.37 14.52
N ALA A 160 15.56 9.46 15.26
CA ALA A 160 16.61 10.42 15.58
C ALA A 160 17.83 9.75 16.25
N GLY A 161 17.60 8.72 17.09
CA GLY A 161 18.68 7.95 17.71
C GLY A 161 19.57 7.19 16.71
N ILE A 162 18.97 6.58 15.68
CA ILE A 162 19.73 5.96 14.57
C ILE A 162 20.49 7.05 13.80
N GLY A 163 19.83 8.19 13.52
CA GLY A 163 20.51 9.31 12.88
C GLY A 163 21.71 9.82 13.68
N ALA A 164 21.60 9.88 15.01
CA ALA A 164 22.70 10.27 15.89
C ALA A 164 23.85 9.26 15.88
N SER A 165 23.56 7.95 15.93
CA SER A 165 24.60 6.92 15.89
C SER A 165 25.37 6.88 14.56
N LEU A 166 24.80 7.46 13.50
CA LEU A 166 25.44 7.57 12.18
C LEU A 166 26.04 8.96 11.90
N GLY A 167 26.03 9.86 12.89
CA GLY A 167 26.56 11.22 12.73
C GLY A 167 25.65 12.22 12.01
N LEU A 168 24.42 11.81 11.63
CA LEU A 168 23.46 12.70 10.98
C LEU A 168 22.90 13.74 11.95
N ILE A 169 22.67 13.37 13.21
CA ILE A 169 22.11 14.22 14.26
C ILE A 169 23.20 14.50 15.30
N ASP A 170 23.50 15.78 15.53
CA ASP A 170 24.56 16.21 16.46
C ASP A 170 24.12 16.10 17.94
N ARG A 171 22.81 16.26 18.21
CA ARG A 171 22.25 16.17 19.56
C ARG A 171 20.81 15.68 19.56
N VAL A 172 20.52 14.71 20.40
CA VAL A 172 19.14 14.24 20.66
C VAL A 172 18.61 14.90 21.93
N VAL A 173 17.44 15.53 21.81
CA VAL A 173 16.74 16.21 22.91
C VAL A 173 15.70 15.27 23.50
N PRO A 174 15.65 15.05 24.83
CA PRO A 174 14.67 14.18 25.45
C PRO A 174 13.22 14.59 25.19
N GLN A 175 12.31 13.64 25.25
CA GLN A 175 10.87 13.91 25.13
C GLN A 175 10.41 14.80 26.28
N GLY A 176 9.62 15.84 25.96
CA GLY A 176 9.18 16.85 26.92
C GLY A 176 10.06 18.11 26.94
N GLY A 177 11.26 18.09 26.34
CA GLY A 177 12.09 19.30 26.17
C GLY A 177 11.54 20.21 25.07
N ASN A 178 11.83 21.51 25.19
CA ASN A 178 11.51 22.50 24.14
C ASN A 178 12.63 22.54 23.10
N ILE A 179 12.39 21.99 21.92
CA ILE A 179 13.40 21.89 20.84
C ILE A 179 13.93 23.29 20.45
N ARG A 180 13.08 24.31 20.43
CA ARG A 180 13.47 25.68 20.07
C ARG A 180 14.47 26.28 21.07
N GLU A 181 14.21 26.16 22.37
CA GLU A 181 15.12 26.60 23.41
C GLU A 181 16.47 25.89 23.36
N HIS A 182 16.43 24.55 23.20
CA HIS A 182 17.66 23.76 23.02
C HIS A 182 18.43 24.17 21.78
N ALA A 183 17.75 24.53 20.67
CA ALA A 183 18.40 24.99 19.45
C ALA A 183 19.05 26.35 19.60
N ILE A 184 18.40 27.31 20.29
CA ILE A 184 18.95 28.65 20.58
C ILE A 184 20.22 28.49 21.42
N LEU A 185 20.17 27.69 22.49
CA LEU A 185 21.36 27.45 23.32
C LEU A 185 22.49 26.78 22.53
N PHE A 186 22.15 25.80 21.67
CA PHE A 186 23.14 25.13 20.81
C PHE A 186 23.73 26.10 19.78
N ALA A 187 22.92 26.98 19.20
CA ALA A 187 23.31 27.97 18.21
C ALA A 187 24.30 28.96 18.78
N LYS A 188 24.05 29.48 19.98
CA LYS A 188 25.03 30.34 20.72
C LYS A 188 26.36 29.65 20.95
N ALA A 189 26.34 28.38 21.37
CA ALA A 189 27.55 27.57 21.58
C ALA A 189 28.30 27.21 20.29
N ALA A 190 27.68 27.41 19.12
CA ALA A 190 28.31 27.18 17.83
C ALA A 190 28.98 28.43 17.23
N VAL A 191 28.74 29.62 17.80
CA VAL A 191 29.38 30.87 17.36
C VAL A 191 30.88 30.80 17.56
N GLY A 192 31.65 31.28 16.58
CA GLY A 192 33.10 31.26 16.58
C GLY A 192 33.75 29.91 16.16
N LYS A 193 32.97 28.87 15.98
CA LYS A 193 33.49 27.58 15.47
C LYS A 193 33.73 27.63 13.97
N SER A 194 34.73 26.88 13.48
CA SER A 194 34.96 26.72 12.04
C SER A 194 33.79 26.01 11.37
N LEU A 195 33.16 26.66 10.38
CA LEU A 195 32.04 26.13 9.64
C LEU A 195 32.47 25.32 8.40
N GLY A 196 33.71 25.47 7.93
CA GLY A 196 34.21 24.81 6.72
C GLY A 196 34.11 23.29 6.78
N GLN A 197 34.41 22.70 7.95
CA GLN A 197 34.31 21.26 8.20
C GLN A 197 32.85 20.78 8.41
N ARG A 198 31.91 21.69 8.52
CA ARG A 198 30.47 21.39 8.68
C ARG A 198 29.69 21.49 7.36
N ARG A 199 30.31 22.03 6.31
CA ARG A 199 29.76 22.08 4.96
C ARG A 199 29.90 20.72 4.30
N LEU A 200 28.79 20.02 4.09
CA LEU A 200 28.79 18.66 3.58
C LEU A 200 29.29 18.56 2.14
N SER A 201 29.18 19.65 1.38
CA SER A 201 29.77 19.78 0.04
C SER A 201 31.31 19.66 0.03
N ASN A 202 31.97 19.99 1.16
CA ASN A 202 33.44 19.93 1.31
C ASN A 202 33.94 18.58 1.86
N ILE A 203 33.03 17.70 2.29
CA ILE A 203 33.39 16.43 2.93
C ILE A 203 33.46 15.32 1.87
N SER A 204 34.51 14.51 1.91
CA SER A 204 34.60 13.32 1.06
C SER A 204 33.68 12.23 1.57
N VAL A 205 33.23 11.33 0.67
CA VAL A 205 32.43 10.17 1.03
C VAL A 205 33.32 9.15 1.76
N PRO A 206 33.00 8.74 3.00
CA PRO A 206 33.94 7.99 3.85
C PRO A 206 34.36 6.63 3.29
N ASP A 207 33.45 5.93 2.61
CA ASP A 207 33.63 4.57 2.08
C ASP A 207 33.62 4.52 0.54
N ALA A 208 34.07 5.59 -0.12
CA ALA A 208 34.09 5.74 -1.58
C ALA A 208 34.81 4.56 -2.28
N ALA A 209 35.89 4.07 -1.72
CA ALA A 209 36.63 2.93 -2.27
C ALA A 209 35.83 1.62 -2.36
N LYS A 210 34.71 1.50 -1.63
CA LYS A 210 33.84 0.33 -1.63
C LYS A 210 32.64 0.46 -2.58
N VAL A 211 32.55 1.53 -3.37
CA VAL A 211 31.37 1.88 -4.15
C VAL A 211 30.91 0.76 -5.08
N GLU A 212 31.82 0.09 -5.79
CA GLU A 212 31.45 -0.95 -6.75
C GLU A 212 30.86 -2.20 -6.05
N SER A 213 31.48 -2.62 -4.94
CA SER A 213 31.02 -3.78 -4.16
C SER A 213 29.66 -3.50 -3.51
N LEU A 214 29.45 -2.29 -2.97
CA LEU A 214 28.18 -1.85 -2.38
C LEU A 214 27.09 -1.72 -3.46
N MET A 215 27.43 -1.15 -4.61
CA MET A 215 26.51 -1.05 -5.75
C MET A 215 26.02 -2.43 -6.20
N ALA A 216 26.93 -3.40 -6.38
CA ALA A 216 26.56 -4.77 -6.76
C ALA A 216 25.64 -5.43 -5.73
N LYS A 217 25.94 -5.26 -4.43
CA LYS A 217 25.10 -5.76 -3.32
C LYS A 217 23.69 -5.17 -3.37
N HIS A 218 23.58 -3.84 -3.38
CA HIS A 218 22.29 -3.17 -3.34
C HIS A 218 21.50 -3.33 -4.62
N LEU A 219 22.13 -3.35 -5.80
CA LEU A 219 21.47 -3.57 -7.08
C LEU A 219 20.81 -4.95 -7.13
N LYS A 220 21.49 -6.00 -6.66
CA LYS A 220 20.93 -7.36 -6.58
C LYS A 220 19.68 -7.41 -5.70
N GLU A 221 19.72 -6.75 -4.54
CA GLU A 221 18.59 -6.70 -3.62
C GLU A 221 17.43 -5.84 -4.15
N VAL A 222 17.75 -4.66 -4.67
CA VAL A 222 16.78 -3.71 -5.20
C VAL A 222 16.08 -4.29 -6.42
N SER A 223 16.80 -4.86 -7.39
CA SER A 223 16.19 -5.48 -8.58
C SER A 223 15.16 -6.55 -8.20
N LYS A 224 15.43 -7.35 -7.17
CA LYS A 224 14.49 -8.35 -6.67
C LYS A 224 13.26 -7.74 -6.00
N LYS A 225 13.41 -6.61 -5.30
CA LYS A 225 12.32 -5.99 -4.51
C LYS A 225 11.52 -4.97 -5.32
N SER A 226 12.17 -4.26 -6.25
CA SER A 226 11.56 -3.17 -7.03
C SER A 226 10.61 -3.65 -8.11
N ARG A 227 10.77 -4.90 -8.58
CA ARG A 227 9.86 -5.54 -9.54
C ARG A 227 9.53 -4.62 -10.74
N GLY A 228 10.54 -4.08 -11.40
CA GLY A 228 10.38 -3.19 -12.55
C GLY A 228 10.25 -1.69 -12.21
N ALA A 229 10.20 -1.31 -10.93
CA ALA A 229 10.24 0.10 -10.56
C ALA A 229 11.62 0.72 -10.87
N LEU A 230 11.64 1.83 -11.60
CA LEU A 230 12.87 2.51 -12.07
C LEU A 230 13.57 3.28 -10.96
N ALA A 231 12.81 4.00 -10.13
CA ALA A 231 13.36 4.95 -9.16
C ALA A 231 14.42 4.36 -8.22
N PRO A 232 14.25 3.14 -7.63
CA PRO A 232 15.26 2.56 -6.77
C PRO A 232 16.61 2.34 -7.48
N ILE A 233 16.58 1.95 -8.75
CA ILE A 233 17.80 1.70 -9.57
C ILE A 233 18.49 3.02 -9.89
N VAL A 234 17.74 4.02 -10.35
CA VAL A 234 18.27 5.36 -10.64
C VAL A 234 18.84 6.01 -9.37
N CYS A 235 18.16 5.86 -8.22
CA CYS A 235 18.71 6.31 -6.93
C CYS A 235 20.09 5.73 -6.64
N LEU A 236 20.28 4.42 -6.81
CA LEU A 236 21.58 3.78 -6.61
C LEU A 236 22.66 4.32 -7.55
N GLN A 237 22.32 4.52 -8.83
CA GLN A 237 23.24 5.07 -9.84
C GLN A 237 23.68 6.50 -9.47
N VAL A 238 22.73 7.34 -9.06
CA VAL A 238 23.01 8.72 -8.67
C VAL A 238 23.80 8.78 -7.34
N ILE A 239 23.51 7.89 -6.37
CA ILE A 239 24.30 7.82 -5.14
C ILE A 239 25.73 7.36 -5.45
N LYS A 240 25.93 6.44 -6.39
CA LYS A 240 27.26 6.02 -6.85
C LYS A 240 28.09 7.22 -7.34
N SER A 241 27.48 8.17 -8.04
CA SER A 241 28.18 9.38 -8.52
C SER A 241 28.78 10.22 -7.39
N SER A 242 28.18 10.19 -6.17
CA SER A 242 28.70 10.93 -5.02
C SER A 242 30.11 10.50 -4.59
N ALA A 243 30.50 9.27 -4.89
CA ALA A 243 31.81 8.70 -4.58
C ALA A 243 32.84 8.84 -5.71
N LEU A 244 32.38 8.99 -6.94
CA LEU A 244 33.25 8.95 -8.14
C LEU A 244 33.48 10.32 -8.77
N LEU A 245 32.55 11.27 -8.54
CA LEU A 245 32.57 12.59 -9.18
C LEU A 245 32.77 13.68 -8.14
N SER A 246 33.12 14.88 -8.61
CA SER A 246 33.08 16.07 -7.77
C SER A 246 31.66 16.31 -7.26
N TYR A 247 31.54 17.06 -6.17
CA TYR A 247 30.22 17.39 -5.60
C TYR A 247 29.29 18.07 -6.62
N GLN A 248 29.83 18.95 -7.45
CA GLN A 248 29.04 19.70 -8.44
C GLN A 248 28.58 18.78 -9.60
N GLU A 249 29.44 17.90 -10.09
CA GLU A 249 29.09 16.88 -11.09
C GLU A 249 28.08 15.89 -10.53
N GLY A 250 28.17 15.52 -9.24
CA GLY A 250 27.20 14.70 -8.54
C GLY A 250 25.82 15.35 -8.46
N LEU A 251 25.73 16.68 -8.21
CA LEU A 251 24.45 17.42 -8.26
C LEU A 251 23.86 17.43 -9.67
N GLU A 252 24.69 17.54 -10.70
CA GLU A 252 24.22 17.44 -12.08
C GLU A 252 23.68 16.05 -12.40
N SER A 253 24.36 14.99 -11.94
CA SER A 253 23.86 13.61 -12.04
C SER A 253 22.53 13.43 -11.32
N GLU A 254 22.36 14.03 -10.12
CA GLU A 254 21.09 14.04 -9.38
C GLU A 254 19.98 14.73 -10.17
N ARG A 255 20.28 15.89 -10.75
CA ARG A 255 19.33 16.65 -11.58
C ARG A 255 18.86 15.86 -12.81
N GLN A 256 19.79 15.19 -13.51
CA GLN A 256 19.48 14.35 -14.67
C GLN A 256 18.62 13.14 -14.27
N GLY A 257 18.99 12.45 -13.17
CA GLY A 257 18.21 11.36 -12.60
C GLY A 257 16.80 11.78 -12.22
N MET A 258 16.64 12.93 -11.57
CA MET A 258 15.33 13.49 -11.22
C MET A 258 14.50 13.78 -12.47
N PHE A 259 15.10 14.40 -13.50
CA PHE A 259 14.41 14.70 -14.75
C PHE A 259 13.91 13.44 -15.45
N THR A 260 14.76 12.41 -15.54
CA THR A 260 14.41 11.10 -16.10
C THR A 260 13.23 10.46 -15.37
N LEU A 261 13.24 10.48 -14.04
CA LEU A 261 12.18 9.89 -13.23
C LEU A 261 10.87 10.67 -13.33
N LEU A 262 10.89 12.00 -13.26
CA LEU A 262 9.70 12.84 -13.39
C LEU A 262 9.02 12.69 -14.75
N ALA A 263 9.79 12.47 -15.82
CA ALA A 263 9.26 12.23 -17.16
C ALA A 263 8.57 10.85 -17.29
N SER A 264 8.87 9.91 -16.39
CA SER A 264 8.36 8.55 -16.47
C SER A 264 6.88 8.43 -16.11
N SER A 265 6.18 7.48 -16.76
CA SER A 265 4.82 7.08 -16.39
C SER A 265 4.77 6.53 -14.95
N GLN A 266 5.84 5.89 -14.49
CA GLN A 266 5.92 5.30 -13.16
C GLN A 266 5.91 6.34 -12.03
N SER A 267 6.56 7.48 -12.21
CA SER A 267 6.48 8.59 -11.25
C SER A 267 5.05 9.12 -11.15
N ARG A 268 4.40 9.37 -12.28
CA ARG A 268 3.00 9.80 -12.31
C ARG A 268 2.08 8.80 -11.61
N ALA A 269 2.24 7.51 -11.89
CA ALA A 269 1.46 6.44 -11.26
C ALA A 269 1.66 6.36 -9.74
N GLN A 270 2.90 6.53 -9.26
CA GLN A 270 3.18 6.48 -7.82
C GLN A 270 2.72 7.75 -7.09
N ILE A 271 2.78 8.92 -7.75
CA ILE A 271 2.19 10.17 -7.24
C ILE A 271 0.66 10.03 -7.17
N TYR A 272 0.02 9.50 -8.22
CA TYR A 272 -1.41 9.17 -8.19
C TYR A 272 -1.74 8.26 -7.01
N SER A 273 -1.03 7.14 -6.87
CA SER A 273 -1.24 6.19 -5.76
C SER A 273 -1.08 6.85 -4.38
N PHE A 274 -0.13 7.77 -4.23
CA PHE A 274 0.06 8.53 -3.01
C PHE A 274 -1.16 9.41 -2.65
N PHE A 275 -1.80 10.03 -3.64
CA PHE A 275 -3.02 10.80 -3.40
C PHE A 275 -4.23 9.89 -3.23
N ALA A 276 -4.36 8.82 -4.00
CA ALA A 276 -5.41 7.82 -3.90
C ALA A 276 -5.51 7.21 -2.49
N GLU A 277 -4.38 6.83 -1.87
CA GLU A 277 -4.34 6.36 -0.47
C GLU A 277 -4.93 7.36 0.54
N ARG A 278 -4.89 8.65 0.23
CA ARG A 278 -5.49 9.70 1.08
C ARG A 278 -6.96 9.92 0.76
N GLN A 279 -7.33 9.78 -0.50
CA GLN A 279 -8.72 9.95 -0.93
C GLN A 279 -9.63 8.84 -0.40
N VAL A 280 -9.22 7.57 -0.43
CA VAL A 280 -10.02 6.45 0.11
C VAL A 280 -10.36 6.63 1.61
N SER A 281 -9.55 7.42 2.33
CA SER A 281 -9.84 7.77 3.73
C SER A 281 -10.95 8.83 3.88
N LYS A 282 -11.33 9.51 2.80
CA LYS A 282 -12.40 10.52 2.72
C LYS A 282 -13.62 9.96 2.02
N TRP A 283 -13.91 8.71 2.29
CA TRP A 283 -14.94 7.92 1.65
C TRP A 283 -16.27 8.65 1.47
N SER A 284 -17.00 8.31 0.42
CA SER A 284 -18.33 8.82 0.12
C SER A 284 -19.24 7.67 -0.34
N VAL A 285 -20.54 7.92 -0.37
CA VAL A 285 -21.52 7.00 -0.95
C VAL A 285 -22.16 7.71 -2.13
N PRO A 286 -22.12 7.15 -3.34
CA PRO A 286 -22.71 7.76 -4.52
C PRO A 286 -24.20 8.10 -4.29
N GLY A 287 -24.58 9.32 -4.65
CA GLY A 287 -25.98 9.80 -4.53
C GLY A 287 -26.48 10.05 -3.10
N VAL A 288 -25.64 9.90 -2.05
CA VAL A 288 -26.07 10.03 -0.65
C VAL A 288 -25.12 10.93 0.14
N THR A 289 -25.63 12.05 0.65
CA THR A 289 -24.81 13.10 1.32
C THR A 289 -24.65 12.94 2.83
N ASN A 290 -25.57 12.25 3.51
CA ASN A 290 -25.59 12.16 5.00
C ASN A 290 -24.49 11.29 5.59
N TYR A 291 -23.83 10.43 4.81
CA TYR A 291 -22.76 9.57 5.31
C TYR A 291 -21.49 10.34 5.68
N GLN A 292 -21.21 11.45 4.98
CA GLN A 292 -19.97 12.23 5.18
C GLN A 292 -19.88 12.92 6.55
N ASN A 293 -21.03 13.22 7.17
CA ASN A 293 -21.12 13.90 8.46
C ASN A 293 -21.33 12.93 9.64
N ALA A 294 -21.34 11.64 9.39
CA ALA A 294 -21.58 10.64 10.43
C ALA A 294 -20.42 10.57 11.42
N VAL A 295 -20.76 10.61 12.71
CA VAL A 295 -19.78 10.48 13.79
C VAL A 295 -19.61 9.00 14.13
N PRO A 296 -18.37 8.45 14.13
CA PRO A 296 -18.16 7.06 14.49
C PRO A 296 -18.41 6.82 15.98
N MET A 297 -19.00 5.66 16.29
CA MET A 297 -19.11 5.17 17.66
C MET A 297 -17.71 4.87 18.22
N LYS A 298 -17.52 5.11 19.53
CA LYS A 298 -16.29 4.73 20.22
C LYS A 298 -16.25 3.23 20.46
N VAL A 299 -15.42 2.51 19.72
CA VAL A 299 -15.19 1.07 19.90
C VAL A 299 -14.05 0.84 20.90
N LYS A 300 -14.34 0.22 22.04
CA LYS A 300 -13.37 -0.18 23.06
C LYS A 300 -13.15 -1.69 23.06
N ALA A 301 -14.21 -2.46 22.88
CA ALA A 301 -14.23 -3.91 22.93
C ALA A 301 -14.74 -4.51 21.63
N VAL A 302 -14.00 -5.48 21.08
CA VAL A 302 -14.34 -6.18 19.84
C VAL A 302 -14.45 -7.68 20.14
N GLY A 303 -15.52 -8.31 19.64
CA GLY A 303 -15.67 -9.77 19.60
C GLY A 303 -15.20 -10.31 18.25
N VAL A 304 -14.42 -11.39 18.25
CA VAL A 304 -14.05 -12.13 17.04
C VAL A 304 -14.60 -13.55 17.15
N VAL A 305 -15.47 -13.94 16.21
CA VAL A 305 -16.11 -15.26 16.18
C VAL A 305 -15.48 -16.10 15.09
N GLY A 306 -14.90 -17.24 15.49
CA GLY A 306 -14.06 -18.10 14.66
C GLY A 306 -12.58 -17.76 14.80
N LEU A 307 -11.75 -18.75 15.18
CA LEU A 307 -10.28 -18.60 15.33
C LEU A 307 -9.48 -19.38 14.29
N GLY A 308 -10.03 -19.53 13.09
CA GLY A 308 -9.30 -20.00 11.92
C GLY A 308 -8.21 -19.01 11.48
N THR A 309 -7.68 -19.19 10.28
CA THR A 309 -6.60 -18.34 9.72
C THR A 309 -6.97 -16.85 9.74
N MET A 310 -8.22 -16.50 9.35
CA MET A 310 -8.67 -15.11 9.31
C MET A 310 -8.90 -14.56 10.71
N GLY A 311 -9.67 -15.26 11.57
CA GLY A 311 -10.02 -14.76 12.90
C GLY A 311 -8.83 -14.51 13.80
N ARG A 312 -7.79 -15.36 13.75
CA ARG A 312 -6.52 -15.10 14.46
C ARG A 312 -5.85 -13.81 14.00
N GLY A 313 -5.78 -13.61 12.69
CA GLY A 313 -5.21 -12.40 12.13
C GLY A 313 -6.02 -11.14 12.46
N ILE A 314 -7.35 -11.22 12.43
CA ILE A 314 -8.27 -10.12 12.80
C ILE A 314 -8.10 -9.77 14.30
N ALA A 315 -8.04 -10.77 15.17
CA ALA A 315 -7.79 -10.54 16.60
C ALA A 315 -6.46 -9.81 16.85
N ILE A 316 -5.39 -10.17 16.13
CA ILE A 316 -4.10 -9.46 16.20
C ILE A 316 -4.27 -8.00 15.75
N CYS A 317 -5.05 -7.72 14.69
CA CYS A 317 -5.33 -6.33 14.26
C CYS A 317 -6.06 -5.54 15.35
N CYS A 318 -7.06 -6.12 16.01
CA CYS A 318 -7.79 -5.50 17.12
C CYS A 318 -6.86 -5.16 18.28
N LEU A 319 -6.03 -6.12 18.71
CA LEU A 319 -5.07 -5.94 19.80
C LEU A 319 -4.03 -4.84 19.46
N ARG A 320 -3.51 -4.81 18.25
CA ARG A 320 -2.60 -3.74 17.78
C ARG A 320 -3.26 -2.36 17.75
N ALA A 321 -4.58 -2.32 17.57
CA ALA A 321 -5.38 -1.09 17.65
C ALA A 321 -5.75 -0.72 19.11
N GLY A 322 -5.24 -1.44 20.11
CA GLY A 322 -5.48 -1.18 21.53
C GLY A 322 -6.89 -1.55 21.99
N LYS A 323 -7.55 -2.51 21.31
CA LYS A 323 -8.91 -2.95 21.65
C LYS A 323 -8.87 -4.15 22.59
N ILE A 324 -9.78 -4.18 23.58
CA ILE A 324 -10.10 -5.39 24.32
C ILE A 324 -10.73 -6.37 23.32
N THR A 325 -10.14 -7.54 23.17
CA THR A 325 -10.49 -8.46 22.09
C THR A 325 -10.98 -9.78 22.67
N TYR A 326 -12.29 -9.97 22.61
CA TYR A 326 -12.96 -11.21 23.00
C TYR A 326 -12.91 -12.18 21.81
N VAL A 327 -12.46 -13.40 22.05
CA VAL A 327 -12.31 -14.40 20.98
C VAL A 327 -13.15 -15.64 21.31
N LEU A 328 -14.06 -15.99 20.39
CA LEU A 328 -14.95 -17.15 20.50
C LEU A 328 -14.64 -18.17 19.40
N GLU A 329 -14.37 -19.40 19.81
CA GLU A 329 -14.30 -20.57 18.94
C GLU A 329 -15.00 -21.74 19.63
N MET A 330 -15.97 -22.35 18.96
CA MET A 330 -16.80 -23.41 19.56
C MET A 330 -16.05 -24.71 19.81
N ASN A 331 -14.98 -24.96 19.06
CA ASN A 331 -14.11 -26.10 19.26
C ASN A 331 -12.96 -25.71 20.22
N THR A 332 -12.96 -26.28 21.42
CA THR A 332 -11.99 -25.94 22.46
C THR A 332 -10.53 -26.18 22.05
N LYS A 333 -10.24 -27.23 21.27
CA LYS A 333 -8.88 -27.50 20.77
C LYS A 333 -8.46 -26.41 19.80
N ALA A 334 -9.36 -26.02 18.89
CA ALA A 334 -9.11 -24.95 17.93
C ALA A 334 -8.98 -23.58 18.63
N GLN A 335 -9.77 -23.31 19.68
CA GLN A 335 -9.66 -22.11 20.51
C GLN A 335 -8.28 -22.02 21.17
N THR A 336 -7.87 -23.09 21.86
CA THR A 336 -6.55 -23.15 22.52
C THR A 336 -5.42 -22.93 21.52
N ALA A 337 -5.48 -23.58 20.35
CA ALA A 337 -4.49 -23.40 19.29
C ALA A 337 -4.50 -21.98 18.72
N GLY A 338 -5.66 -21.38 18.55
CA GLY A 338 -5.83 -20.01 18.08
C GLY A 338 -5.24 -18.98 19.04
N VAL A 339 -5.55 -19.09 20.33
CA VAL A 339 -5.01 -18.22 21.38
C VAL A 339 -3.49 -18.37 21.50
N LYS A 340 -2.97 -19.61 21.46
CA LYS A 340 -1.52 -19.87 21.45
C LYS A 340 -0.83 -19.20 20.25
N TYR A 341 -1.43 -19.25 19.07
CA TYR A 341 -0.90 -18.58 17.88
C TYR A 341 -0.83 -17.06 18.08
N ILE A 342 -1.91 -16.43 18.57
CA ILE A 342 -1.97 -14.98 18.79
C ILE A 342 -0.88 -14.53 19.78
N ARG A 343 -0.77 -15.21 20.93
CA ARG A 343 0.28 -14.93 21.95
C ARG A 343 1.69 -15.13 21.39
N GLY A 344 1.90 -16.19 20.60
CA GLY A 344 3.18 -16.44 19.93
C GLY A 344 3.55 -15.34 18.92
N TYR A 345 2.56 -14.76 18.24
CA TYR A 345 2.79 -13.63 17.33
C TYR A 345 3.14 -12.34 18.10
N ILE A 346 2.47 -12.06 19.21
CA ILE A 346 2.79 -10.92 20.11
C ILE A 346 4.24 -11.04 20.60
N GLU A 347 4.66 -12.23 21.04
CA GLU A 347 6.04 -12.48 21.46
C GLU A 347 7.04 -12.31 20.32
N THR A 348 6.68 -12.70 19.09
CA THR A 348 7.52 -12.47 17.91
C THR A 348 7.70 -10.98 17.62
N MET A 349 6.65 -10.17 17.75
CA MET A 349 6.74 -8.71 17.60
C MET A 349 7.65 -8.11 18.68
N ARG A 350 7.58 -8.58 19.91
CA ARG A 350 8.42 -8.16 21.04
C ARG A 350 9.90 -8.48 20.77
N LYS A 351 10.21 -9.71 20.37
CA LYS A 351 11.57 -10.15 20.03
C LYS A 351 12.17 -9.35 18.86
N ARG A 352 11.33 -8.97 17.89
CA ARG A 352 11.73 -8.11 16.75
C ARG A 352 11.76 -6.61 17.09
N LYS A 353 11.57 -6.23 18.36
CA LYS A 353 11.54 -4.84 18.83
C LYS A 353 10.51 -3.95 18.10
N GLN A 354 9.45 -4.56 17.58
CA GLN A 354 8.31 -3.85 16.97
C GLN A 354 7.37 -3.28 18.04
N ILE A 355 7.34 -3.91 19.21
CA ILE A 355 6.65 -3.47 20.43
C ILE A 355 7.58 -3.65 21.63
N ASN A 356 7.38 -2.84 22.67
CA ASN A 356 8.10 -2.98 23.94
C ASN A 356 7.40 -3.98 24.90
N ASP A 357 8.03 -4.26 26.06
CA ASP A 357 7.50 -5.21 27.05
C ASP A 357 6.15 -4.76 27.62
N GLN A 358 5.95 -3.47 27.87
CA GLN A 358 4.70 -2.90 28.34
C GLN A 358 3.57 -3.11 27.32
N GLN A 359 3.83 -2.82 26.04
CA GLN A 359 2.86 -3.04 24.95
C GLN A 359 2.53 -4.53 24.80
N SER A 360 3.53 -5.41 24.91
CA SER A 360 3.33 -6.86 24.87
C SER A 360 2.40 -7.33 26.01
N SER A 361 2.64 -6.86 27.23
CA SER A 361 1.80 -7.17 28.39
C SER A 361 0.37 -6.65 28.21
N MET A 362 0.21 -5.41 27.75
CA MET A 362 -1.11 -4.83 27.47
C MET A 362 -1.90 -5.65 26.44
N MET A 363 -1.26 -6.07 25.33
CA MET A 363 -1.92 -6.87 24.29
C MET A 363 -2.32 -8.26 24.82
N ASN A 364 -1.48 -8.90 25.61
CA ASN A 364 -1.79 -10.21 26.22
C ASN A 364 -2.95 -10.13 27.20
N ASN A 365 -3.03 -9.06 28.01
CA ASN A 365 -4.12 -8.82 28.95
C ASN A 365 -5.43 -8.43 28.26
N ALA A 366 -5.36 -7.80 27.09
CA ALA A 366 -6.51 -7.44 26.29
C ALA A 366 -7.11 -8.60 25.48
N LEU A 367 -6.43 -9.75 25.39
CA LEU A 367 -6.92 -10.96 24.71
C LEU A 367 -7.73 -11.83 25.68
N ILE A 368 -9.04 -11.90 25.47
CA ILE A 368 -10.01 -12.59 26.35
C ILE A 368 -10.69 -13.73 25.60
N PRO A 369 -10.27 -14.99 25.80
CA PRO A 369 -11.03 -16.14 25.31
C PRO A 369 -12.37 -16.27 26.03
N VAL A 370 -13.43 -16.60 25.29
CA VAL A 370 -14.77 -16.85 25.84
C VAL A 370 -15.33 -18.16 25.31
N ASP A 371 -16.06 -18.91 26.14
CA ASP A 371 -16.49 -20.28 25.84
C ASP A 371 -17.85 -20.33 25.10
N ASN A 372 -18.60 -19.25 25.11
CA ASN A 372 -19.91 -19.17 24.46
C ASN A 372 -20.27 -17.72 24.09
N TYR A 373 -21.38 -17.56 23.35
CA TYR A 373 -21.85 -16.27 22.88
C TYR A 373 -22.14 -15.26 23.99
N ASN A 374 -22.55 -15.69 25.19
CA ASN A 374 -22.83 -14.79 26.33
C ASN A 374 -21.58 -13.99 26.76
N GLY A 375 -20.39 -14.52 26.53
CA GLY A 375 -19.14 -13.79 26.73
C GLY A 375 -18.99 -12.54 25.85
N LEU A 376 -19.81 -12.41 24.80
CA LEU A 376 -19.78 -11.27 23.86
C LEU A 376 -20.83 -10.19 24.21
N LYS A 377 -21.58 -10.32 25.30
CA LYS A 377 -22.71 -9.41 25.63
C LYS A 377 -22.32 -7.92 25.74
N ASN A 378 -21.08 -7.63 26.13
CA ASN A 378 -20.62 -6.26 26.38
C ASN A 378 -19.75 -5.66 25.28
N VAL A 379 -19.52 -6.37 24.16
CA VAL A 379 -18.71 -5.85 23.05
C VAL A 379 -19.40 -4.72 22.30
N ASP A 380 -18.62 -3.84 21.69
CA ASP A 380 -19.13 -2.72 20.89
C ASP A 380 -19.33 -3.13 19.43
N LEU A 381 -18.53 -4.11 18.98
CA LEU A 381 -18.56 -4.61 17.62
C LEU A 381 -18.16 -6.09 17.62
N VAL A 382 -18.80 -6.89 16.78
CA VAL A 382 -18.39 -8.29 16.50
C VAL A 382 -17.95 -8.41 15.05
N ILE A 383 -16.82 -9.12 14.83
CA ILE A 383 -16.37 -9.54 13.50
C ILE A 383 -16.49 -11.05 13.42
N GLU A 384 -17.43 -11.54 12.61
CA GLU A 384 -17.63 -12.96 12.34
C GLU A 384 -16.66 -13.41 11.24
N ALA A 385 -15.92 -14.49 11.49
CA ALA A 385 -14.90 -15.06 10.60
C ALA A 385 -14.92 -16.60 10.61
N VAL A 386 -16.13 -17.18 10.51
CA VAL A 386 -16.35 -18.63 10.46
C VAL A 386 -16.41 -19.14 9.00
N PHE A 387 -16.83 -20.40 8.81
CA PHE A 387 -16.99 -21.00 7.48
C PHE A 387 -17.90 -20.17 6.56
N GLU A 388 -17.56 -20.13 5.28
CA GLU A 388 -18.25 -19.36 4.24
C GLU A 388 -19.55 -20.07 3.80
N SER A 389 -20.56 -20.02 4.67
CA SER A 389 -21.89 -20.60 4.43
C SER A 389 -22.96 -19.65 4.93
N MET A 390 -23.85 -19.22 4.05
CA MET A 390 -24.95 -18.30 4.38
C MET A 390 -25.83 -18.84 5.51
N LYS A 391 -26.13 -20.15 5.48
CA LYS A 391 -26.92 -20.81 6.53
C LYS A 391 -26.26 -20.65 7.92
N ILE A 392 -24.98 -20.95 8.01
CA ILE A 392 -24.21 -20.87 9.26
C ILE A 392 -24.13 -19.41 9.74
N LYS A 393 -23.82 -18.48 8.82
CA LYS A 393 -23.71 -17.07 9.16
C LYS A 393 -25.04 -16.48 9.64
N LYS A 394 -26.15 -16.78 9.00
CA LYS A 394 -27.49 -16.37 9.47
C LYS A 394 -27.81 -16.89 10.89
N GLU A 395 -27.48 -18.13 11.20
CA GLU A 395 -27.63 -18.68 12.55
C GLU A 395 -26.77 -17.96 13.60
N ILE A 396 -25.53 -17.64 13.24
CA ILE A 396 -24.64 -16.88 14.13
C ILE A 396 -25.17 -15.47 14.35
N PHE A 397 -25.59 -14.77 13.28
CA PHE A 397 -26.13 -13.43 13.40
C PHE A 397 -27.40 -13.37 14.26
N LYS A 398 -28.30 -14.37 14.17
CA LYS A 398 -29.45 -14.52 15.08
C LYS A 398 -29.01 -14.67 16.56
N LYS A 399 -27.95 -15.43 16.83
CA LYS A 399 -27.42 -15.61 18.18
C LYS A 399 -26.78 -14.33 18.71
N LEU A 400 -25.97 -13.67 17.89
CA LEU A 400 -25.31 -12.41 18.24
C LEU A 400 -26.34 -11.29 18.48
N ASP A 401 -27.39 -11.23 17.66
CA ASP A 401 -28.47 -10.25 17.80
C ASP A 401 -29.20 -10.37 19.16
N LYS A 402 -29.35 -11.60 19.67
CA LYS A 402 -29.96 -11.84 20.97
C LYS A 402 -29.06 -11.50 22.16
N VAL A 403 -27.73 -11.73 22.02
CA VAL A 403 -26.79 -11.67 23.14
C VAL A 403 -26.12 -10.32 23.25
N CYS A 404 -25.70 -9.74 22.15
CA CYS A 404 -24.95 -8.47 22.15
C CYS A 404 -25.87 -7.29 22.49
N LYS A 405 -25.33 -6.29 23.18
CA LYS A 405 -26.06 -5.05 23.49
C LYS A 405 -26.66 -4.42 22.21
N PRO A 406 -27.81 -3.73 22.31
CA PRO A 406 -28.50 -3.19 21.12
C PRO A 406 -27.67 -2.25 20.26
N SER A 407 -26.71 -1.54 20.85
CA SER A 407 -25.80 -0.63 20.14
C SER A 407 -24.67 -1.33 19.40
N ALA A 408 -24.43 -2.63 19.64
CA ALA A 408 -23.31 -3.33 19.03
C ALA A 408 -23.48 -3.52 17.51
N ILE A 409 -22.40 -3.26 16.77
CA ILE A 409 -22.32 -3.53 15.33
C ILE A 409 -21.99 -5.01 15.12
N LEU A 410 -22.64 -5.63 14.16
CA LEU A 410 -22.39 -7.01 13.74
C LEU A 410 -21.81 -7.00 12.33
N ALA A 411 -20.52 -7.34 12.21
CA ALA A 411 -19.82 -7.38 10.93
C ALA A 411 -19.46 -8.80 10.53
N SER A 412 -19.51 -9.10 9.23
CA SER A 412 -18.99 -10.37 8.67
C SER A 412 -17.72 -10.15 7.87
N ASN A 413 -16.77 -11.06 8.03
CA ASN A 413 -15.57 -11.15 7.18
C ASN A 413 -15.81 -12.05 5.96
N THR A 414 -17.05 -12.20 5.49
CA THR A 414 -17.33 -12.93 4.26
C THR A 414 -16.57 -12.32 3.08
N SER A 415 -16.21 -13.15 2.13
CA SER A 415 -15.54 -12.74 0.89
C SER A 415 -16.49 -12.57 -0.30
N THR A 416 -17.71 -13.15 -0.22
CA THR A 416 -18.61 -13.20 -1.39
C THR A 416 -20.10 -13.17 -1.03
N LEU A 417 -20.46 -13.46 0.22
CA LEU A 417 -21.86 -13.63 0.60
C LEU A 417 -22.56 -12.29 0.83
N ASN A 418 -23.85 -12.27 0.54
CA ASN A 418 -24.70 -11.08 0.63
C ASN A 418 -24.88 -10.62 2.08
N ILE A 419 -24.44 -9.40 2.38
CA ILE A 419 -24.55 -8.78 3.71
C ILE A 419 -26.00 -8.50 4.09
N ASP A 420 -26.86 -8.13 3.13
CA ASP A 420 -28.24 -7.81 3.40
C ASP A 420 -29.05 -9.05 3.79
N GLU A 421 -28.70 -10.22 3.28
CA GLU A 421 -29.28 -11.47 3.76
C GLU A 421 -28.90 -11.80 5.23
N MET A 422 -27.69 -11.44 5.66
CA MET A 422 -27.29 -11.58 7.07
C MET A 422 -28.01 -10.54 7.94
N ALA A 423 -28.15 -9.32 7.44
CA ALA A 423 -28.86 -8.25 8.13
C ALA A 423 -30.34 -8.58 8.34
N SER A 424 -31.00 -9.23 7.36
CA SER A 424 -32.43 -9.53 7.37
C SER A 424 -32.87 -10.47 8.52
N VAL A 425 -31.94 -11.24 9.11
CA VAL A 425 -32.25 -12.15 10.22
C VAL A 425 -32.01 -11.53 11.60
N THR A 426 -31.64 -10.24 11.67
CA THR A 426 -31.40 -9.48 12.89
C THR A 426 -32.49 -8.44 13.12
N LYS A 427 -32.66 -7.99 14.36
CA LYS A 427 -33.55 -6.87 14.73
C LYS A 427 -32.88 -5.50 14.54
N ARG A 428 -31.62 -5.49 14.11
CA ARG A 428 -30.78 -4.28 13.92
C ARG A 428 -30.08 -4.25 12.57
N PRO A 429 -30.80 -4.38 11.42
CA PRO A 429 -30.18 -4.41 10.11
C PRO A 429 -29.31 -3.18 9.83
N GLN A 430 -29.62 -2.02 10.43
CA GLN A 430 -28.83 -0.79 10.35
C GLN A 430 -27.47 -0.87 11.06
N LYS A 431 -27.24 -1.85 11.93
CA LYS A 431 -25.99 -2.13 12.63
C LYS A 431 -25.23 -3.32 12.02
N VAL A 432 -25.57 -3.73 10.81
CA VAL A 432 -24.91 -4.83 10.10
C VAL A 432 -24.12 -4.27 8.93
N ALA A 433 -22.90 -4.79 8.74
CA ALA A 433 -21.99 -4.42 7.65
C ALA A 433 -21.01 -5.56 7.32
N GLY A 434 -20.27 -5.44 6.23
CA GLY A 434 -19.12 -6.31 5.95
C GLY A 434 -17.80 -5.66 6.36
N MET A 435 -16.86 -6.47 6.82
CA MET A 435 -15.46 -6.10 7.06
C MET A 435 -14.57 -7.20 6.49
N HIS A 436 -14.32 -7.12 5.18
CA HIS A 436 -13.57 -8.14 4.43
C HIS A 436 -12.07 -7.88 4.53
N PHE A 437 -11.39 -8.69 5.34
CA PHE A 437 -9.93 -8.70 5.48
C PHE A 437 -9.30 -9.67 4.47
N PHE A 438 -8.08 -9.38 4.07
CA PHE A 438 -7.29 -10.22 3.16
C PHE A 438 -6.25 -11.06 3.91
N ALA A 439 -6.05 -12.30 3.46
CA ALA A 439 -5.16 -13.24 4.13
C ALA A 439 -3.67 -13.00 3.85
N PRO A 440 -2.80 -12.99 4.85
CA PRO A 440 -3.07 -13.00 6.30
C PRO A 440 -3.53 -11.63 6.83
N ALA A 441 -4.64 -11.60 7.59
CA ALA A 441 -5.29 -10.34 7.97
C ALA A 441 -4.38 -9.34 8.70
N HIS A 442 -3.44 -9.78 9.51
CA HIS A 442 -2.52 -8.93 10.26
C HIS A 442 -1.31 -8.43 9.44
N ILE A 443 -1.16 -8.89 8.18
CA ILE A 443 -0.08 -8.50 7.25
C ILE A 443 -0.64 -7.66 6.09
N MET A 444 -1.69 -8.16 5.44
CA MET A 444 -2.29 -7.48 4.28
C MET A 444 -2.88 -6.14 4.69
N MET A 445 -2.64 -5.11 3.88
CA MET A 445 -3.02 -3.74 4.23
C MET A 445 -4.48 -3.42 3.96
N LEU A 446 -5.11 -4.09 2.99
CA LEU A 446 -6.49 -3.82 2.59
C LEU A 446 -7.50 -4.28 3.64
N LEU A 447 -8.50 -3.43 3.86
CA LEU A 447 -9.78 -3.76 4.48
C LEU A 447 -10.88 -3.19 3.60
N GLU A 448 -11.59 -4.08 2.90
CA GLU A 448 -12.74 -3.73 2.09
C GLU A 448 -13.96 -3.74 3.02
N ASN A 449 -14.53 -2.56 3.26
CA ASN A 449 -15.71 -2.39 4.11
C ASN A 449 -16.97 -2.35 3.24
N ILE A 450 -17.94 -3.22 3.52
CA ILE A 450 -19.10 -3.39 2.69
C ILE A 450 -20.31 -2.75 3.35
N ARG A 451 -20.93 -1.80 2.64
CA ARG A 451 -22.18 -1.18 3.01
C ARG A 451 -23.36 -2.03 2.51
N GLY A 452 -24.14 -2.59 3.43
CA GLY A 452 -25.44 -3.15 3.10
C GLY A 452 -26.46 -2.04 2.84
N GLU A 453 -27.58 -2.40 2.25
CA GLU A 453 -28.66 -1.46 1.89
C GLU A 453 -29.17 -0.68 3.12
N LYS A 454 -29.28 -1.36 4.27
CA LYS A 454 -29.81 -0.76 5.52
C LYS A 454 -28.71 -0.30 6.50
N SER A 455 -27.42 -0.47 6.17
CA SER A 455 -26.33 -0.04 7.04
C SER A 455 -26.40 1.47 7.31
N SER A 456 -26.45 1.86 8.60
CA SER A 456 -26.55 3.28 8.96
C SER A 456 -25.24 4.02 8.72
N PRO A 457 -25.31 5.36 8.49
CA PRO A 457 -24.12 6.20 8.37
C PRO A 457 -23.14 6.06 9.55
N GLU A 458 -23.67 5.99 10.79
CA GLU A 458 -22.88 5.78 12.01
C GLU A 458 -22.16 4.42 11.99
N THR A 459 -22.83 3.35 11.52
CA THR A 459 -22.23 2.01 11.39
C THR A 459 -21.05 2.03 10.43
N ILE A 460 -21.23 2.64 9.26
CA ILE A 460 -20.18 2.75 8.24
C ILE A 460 -19.03 3.62 8.74
N ALA A 461 -19.31 4.80 9.30
CA ALA A 461 -18.27 5.65 9.89
C ALA A 461 -17.45 4.90 10.95
N THR A 462 -18.11 4.07 11.76
CA THR A 462 -17.46 3.30 12.83
C THR A 462 -16.51 2.22 12.29
N ILE A 463 -16.93 1.44 11.29
CA ILE A 463 -16.05 0.38 10.72
C ILE A 463 -14.91 0.99 9.91
N MET A 464 -15.12 2.12 9.24
CA MET A 464 -14.07 2.86 8.54
C MET A 464 -13.03 3.41 9.53
N ASP A 465 -13.47 4.01 10.63
CA ASP A 465 -12.57 4.51 11.67
C ASP A 465 -11.82 3.39 12.39
N LEU A 466 -12.49 2.27 12.71
CA LEU A 466 -11.86 1.10 13.32
C LEU A 466 -10.77 0.52 12.41
N GLY A 467 -11.04 0.38 11.12
CA GLY A 467 -10.03 -0.07 10.15
C GLY A 467 -8.82 0.85 10.09
N LYS A 468 -9.02 2.17 10.16
CA LYS A 468 -7.95 3.16 10.24
C LYS A 468 -7.11 3.01 11.52
N GLN A 469 -7.76 2.77 12.67
CA GLN A 469 -7.08 2.46 13.93
C GLN A 469 -6.27 1.16 13.86
N MET A 470 -6.73 0.18 13.09
CA MET A 470 -6.01 -1.06 12.77
C MET A 470 -4.86 -0.85 11.75
N ARG A 471 -4.62 0.39 11.30
CA ARG A 471 -3.64 0.76 10.28
C ARG A 471 -3.86 0.05 8.94
N LYS A 472 -5.13 -0.09 8.56
CA LYS A 472 -5.55 -0.61 7.25
C LYS A 472 -5.79 0.52 6.26
N THR A 473 -5.58 0.22 4.99
CA THR A 473 -6.17 0.99 3.91
C THR A 473 -7.63 0.54 3.80
N THR A 474 -8.52 1.36 4.31
CA THR A 474 -9.95 1.06 4.33
C THR A 474 -10.63 1.63 3.09
N VAL A 475 -11.31 0.78 2.35
CA VAL A 475 -12.10 1.18 1.18
C VAL A 475 -13.57 0.83 1.42
N LEU A 476 -14.46 1.79 1.21
CA LEU A 476 -15.91 1.57 1.32
C LEU A 476 -16.46 1.13 -0.03
N VAL A 477 -17.22 0.03 -0.03
CA VAL A 477 -17.87 -0.52 -1.23
C VAL A 477 -19.30 -0.91 -0.97
N GLY A 478 -20.11 -1.02 -2.02
CA GLY A 478 -21.48 -1.54 -1.99
C GLY A 478 -21.51 -3.08 -1.87
N ASN A 479 -22.69 -3.59 -1.54
CA ASN A 479 -22.94 -5.02 -1.41
C ASN A 479 -23.26 -5.64 -2.77
N CYS A 480 -22.38 -6.49 -3.28
CA CYS A 480 -22.61 -7.33 -4.44
C CYS A 480 -21.84 -8.65 -4.28
N HIS A 481 -22.07 -9.62 -5.16
CA HIS A 481 -21.36 -10.89 -5.11
C HIS A 481 -19.85 -10.71 -5.38
N GLY A 482 -19.02 -11.07 -4.42
CA GLY A 482 -17.55 -10.92 -4.51
C GLY A 482 -17.06 -9.49 -4.32
N PHE A 483 -17.96 -8.59 -3.94
CA PHE A 483 -17.70 -7.17 -3.74
C PHE A 483 -16.97 -6.54 -4.95
N VAL A 484 -16.01 -5.67 -4.74
CA VAL A 484 -15.22 -5.13 -5.85
C VAL A 484 -14.08 -6.09 -6.22
N GLY A 485 -13.23 -6.40 -5.25
CA GLY A 485 -11.99 -7.10 -5.53
C GLY A 485 -12.18 -8.50 -6.11
N ASN A 486 -12.93 -9.37 -5.45
CA ASN A 486 -13.15 -10.74 -5.91
C ASN A 486 -14.03 -10.81 -7.16
N ARG A 487 -15.00 -9.89 -7.33
CA ARG A 487 -15.84 -9.80 -8.53
C ARG A 487 -14.98 -9.57 -9.77
N MET A 488 -14.12 -8.57 -9.75
CA MET A 488 -13.20 -8.27 -10.85
C MET A 488 -12.17 -9.41 -11.05
N PHE A 489 -11.60 -9.94 -9.96
CA PHE A 489 -10.57 -10.98 -10.00
C PHE A 489 -11.07 -12.31 -10.58
N ALA A 490 -12.38 -12.57 -10.55
CA ALA A 490 -12.95 -13.78 -11.14
C ALA A 490 -12.67 -13.90 -12.65
N TYR A 491 -12.73 -12.79 -13.38
CA TYR A 491 -12.46 -12.77 -14.82
C TYR A 491 -10.98 -12.92 -15.16
N TYR A 492 -10.10 -12.30 -14.36
CA TYR A 492 -8.65 -12.54 -14.42
C TYR A 492 -8.32 -14.04 -14.27
N THR A 493 -9.01 -14.72 -13.35
CA THR A 493 -8.83 -16.14 -13.13
C THR A 493 -9.34 -16.98 -14.32
N ALA A 494 -10.51 -16.65 -14.88
CA ALA A 494 -11.07 -17.36 -16.02
C ALA A 494 -10.18 -17.25 -17.26
N GLU A 495 -9.76 -16.04 -17.61
CA GLU A 495 -8.89 -15.79 -18.77
C GLU A 495 -7.56 -16.52 -18.68
N SER A 496 -6.95 -16.61 -17.47
CA SER A 496 -5.72 -17.37 -17.30
C SER A 496 -5.87 -18.84 -17.73
N SER A 497 -7.00 -19.47 -17.42
CA SER A 497 -7.28 -20.86 -17.81
C SER A 497 -7.61 -20.97 -19.31
N PHE A 498 -8.29 -19.97 -19.88
CA PHE A 498 -8.58 -19.94 -21.32
C PHE A 498 -7.30 -19.76 -22.16
N LEU A 499 -6.34 -18.99 -21.69
CA LEU A 499 -5.01 -18.89 -22.31
C LEU A 499 -4.31 -20.24 -22.36
N LEU A 500 -4.41 -21.05 -21.27
CA LEU A 500 -3.86 -22.42 -21.29
C LEU A 500 -4.55 -23.30 -22.31
N GLU A 501 -5.88 -23.21 -22.46
CA GLU A 501 -6.59 -23.97 -23.48
C GLU A 501 -6.12 -23.63 -24.89
N GLU A 502 -5.88 -22.34 -25.16
CA GLU A 502 -5.62 -21.81 -26.50
C GLU A 502 -4.15 -21.93 -26.95
N GLY A 503 -3.20 -22.20 -26.07
CA GLY A 503 -1.81 -22.39 -26.51
C GLY A 503 -0.74 -22.04 -25.50
N ALA A 504 -1.03 -21.23 -24.48
CA ALA A 504 -0.06 -20.89 -23.46
C ALA A 504 0.18 -22.02 -22.44
N TYR A 505 1.25 -21.91 -21.67
CA TYR A 505 1.52 -22.73 -20.49
C TYR A 505 1.66 -21.84 -19.23
N PRO A 506 1.51 -22.40 -18.01
CA PRO A 506 1.53 -21.61 -16.78
C PRO A 506 2.71 -20.66 -16.66
N LYS A 507 3.93 -21.12 -17.00
CA LYS A 507 5.13 -20.29 -16.93
C LYS A 507 5.09 -19.11 -17.90
N GLN A 508 4.55 -19.27 -19.09
CA GLN A 508 4.48 -18.16 -20.08
C GLN A 508 3.57 -17.05 -19.59
N VAL A 509 2.40 -17.40 -19.03
CA VAL A 509 1.46 -16.42 -18.46
C VAL A 509 2.06 -15.75 -17.23
N ASP A 510 2.67 -16.54 -16.34
CA ASP A 510 3.27 -16.02 -15.12
C ASP A 510 4.46 -15.10 -15.40
N ASP A 511 5.32 -15.42 -16.38
CA ASP A 511 6.45 -14.58 -16.76
C ASP A 511 5.99 -13.18 -17.23
N VAL A 512 4.95 -13.09 -18.05
CA VAL A 512 4.37 -11.81 -18.50
C VAL A 512 3.90 -10.97 -17.31
N LEU A 513 3.28 -11.59 -16.32
CA LEU A 513 2.81 -10.88 -15.12
C LEU A 513 3.97 -10.44 -14.22
N LEU A 514 5.02 -11.25 -14.09
CA LEU A 514 6.24 -10.92 -13.36
C LEU A 514 6.97 -9.74 -14.03
N ASP A 515 7.08 -9.76 -15.36
CA ASP A 515 7.71 -8.68 -16.15
C ASP A 515 6.90 -7.37 -16.05
N TYR A 516 5.57 -7.46 -15.95
CA TYR A 516 4.71 -6.30 -15.66
C TYR A 516 4.94 -5.73 -14.26
N GLY A 517 5.47 -6.53 -13.32
CA GLY A 517 5.82 -6.10 -11.96
C GLY A 517 5.03 -6.76 -10.83
N PHE A 518 4.16 -7.73 -11.10
CA PHE A 518 3.52 -8.51 -10.04
C PHE A 518 4.55 -9.29 -9.22
N ALA A 519 4.25 -9.49 -7.94
CA ALA A 519 5.10 -10.26 -7.04
C ALA A 519 5.20 -11.73 -7.41
N MET A 520 4.12 -12.25 -7.97
CA MET A 520 3.93 -13.64 -8.36
C MET A 520 2.97 -13.68 -9.54
N GLY A 521 3.18 -14.63 -10.44
CA GLY A 521 2.25 -14.91 -11.51
C GLY A 521 0.96 -15.56 -10.99
N ARG A 522 -0.07 -15.61 -11.83
CA ARG A 522 -1.41 -16.12 -11.50
C ARG A 522 -1.38 -17.56 -10.97
N PHE A 523 -0.61 -18.42 -11.62
CA PHE A 523 -0.55 -19.84 -11.27
C PHE A 523 0.30 -20.10 -10.03
N GLN A 524 1.34 -19.28 -9.81
CA GLN A 524 2.12 -19.27 -8.56
C GLN A 524 1.25 -18.86 -7.36
N VAL A 525 0.40 -17.84 -7.51
CA VAL A 525 -0.57 -17.43 -6.47
C VAL A 525 -1.59 -18.54 -6.21
N GLY A 526 -2.06 -19.22 -7.25
CA GLY A 526 -2.94 -20.37 -7.13
C GLY A 526 -2.33 -21.50 -6.29
N ASP A 527 -1.06 -21.81 -6.53
CA ASP A 527 -0.32 -22.83 -5.78
C ASP A 527 -0.04 -22.41 -4.33
N LEU A 528 0.26 -21.13 -4.09
CA LEU A 528 0.47 -20.59 -2.74
C LEU A 528 -0.79 -20.68 -1.89
N SER A 529 -1.93 -20.30 -2.47
CA SER A 529 -3.24 -20.31 -1.80
C SER A 529 -3.76 -21.72 -1.59
N GLY A 530 -3.46 -22.61 -2.52
CA GLY A 530 -3.94 -23.98 -2.61
C GLY A 530 -5.10 -24.12 -3.58
N THR A 531 -4.91 -24.99 -4.58
CA THR A 531 -5.89 -25.25 -5.66
C THR A 531 -7.21 -25.86 -5.12
N ASP A 532 -7.17 -26.51 -3.93
CA ASP A 532 -8.33 -27.05 -3.24
C ASP A 532 -9.32 -25.96 -2.76
N ILE A 533 -8.86 -24.74 -2.49
CA ILE A 533 -9.76 -23.65 -2.10
C ILE A 533 -10.66 -23.27 -3.26
N GLY A 534 -10.09 -23.00 -4.43
CA GLY A 534 -10.85 -22.71 -5.64
C GLY A 534 -11.80 -23.83 -6.04
N TYR A 535 -11.35 -25.08 -5.94
CA TYR A 535 -12.19 -26.24 -6.21
C TYR A 535 -13.40 -26.33 -5.27
N LYS A 536 -13.20 -26.14 -3.95
CA LYS A 536 -14.30 -26.15 -2.95
C LYS A 536 -15.34 -25.08 -3.27
N ILE A 537 -14.91 -23.87 -3.59
CA ILE A 537 -15.82 -22.77 -3.98
C ILE A 537 -16.62 -23.15 -5.22
N ARG A 538 -15.98 -23.67 -6.26
CA ARG A 538 -16.68 -24.11 -7.47
C ARG A 538 -17.64 -25.28 -7.18
N ARG A 539 -17.23 -26.21 -6.31
CA ARG A 539 -18.08 -27.33 -5.88
C ARG A 539 -19.32 -26.88 -5.11
N GLU A 540 -19.19 -25.95 -4.19
CA GLU A 540 -20.35 -25.40 -3.45
C GLU A 540 -21.35 -24.70 -4.37
N ARG A 541 -20.87 -24.20 -5.51
CA ARG A 541 -21.70 -23.57 -6.54
C ARG A 541 -22.22 -24.55 -7.59
N GLY A 542 -21.93 -25.83 -7.47
CA GLY A 542 -22.33 -26.82 -8.47
C GLY A 542 -21.60 -26.69 -9.82
N LEU A 543 -20.43 -26.03 -9.87
CA LEU A 543 -19.74 -25.68 -11.11
C LEU A 543 -18.66 -26.72 -11.52
N THR A 544 -18.19 -27.58 -10.60
CA THR A 544 -17.15 -28.55 -10.95
C THR A 544 -17.64 -29.55 -12.02
N HIS A 545 -16.73 -30.04 -12.86
CA HIS A 545 -17.10 -30.88 -13.97
C HIS A 545 -17.78 -32.19 -13.51
N LYS A 546 -17.40 -32.76 -12.36
CA LYS A 546 -18.02 -33.97 -11.78
C LYS A 546 -19.44 -33.77 -11.27
N GLN A 547 -19.89 -32.54 -11.06
CA GLN A 547 -21.24 -32.24 -10.61
C GLN A 547 -22.22 -32.00 -11.78
N GLN A 548 -21.69 -31.92 -12.99
CA GLN A 548 -22.54 -31.67 -14.15
C GLN A 548 -23.33 -32.93 -14.54
N PRO A 549 -24.57 -32.77 -15.02
CA PRO A 549 -25.34 -33.89 -15.61
C PRO A 549 -24.58 -34.57 -16.75
N ALA A 550 -24.83 -35.84 -16.92
CA ALA A 550 -24.27 -36.60 -18.05
C ALA A 550 -24.63 -35.92 -19.39
N GLY A 551 -23.65 -35.81 -20.30
CA GLY A 551 -23.80 -35.10 -21.57
C GLY A 551 -23.58 -33.61 -21.55
N THR A 552 -23.37 -32.99 -20.38
CA THR A 552 -22.98 -31.56 -20.31
C THR A 552 -21.59 -31.37 -20.91
N PRO A 553 -21.42 -30.44 -21.87
CA PRO A 553 -20.10 -30.17 -22.45
C PRO A 553 -19.11 -29.73 -21.35
N GLU A 554 -17.94 -30.40 -21.30
CA GLU A 554 -16.93 -30.19 -20.27
C GLU A 554 -16.48 -28.73 -20.18
N ARG A 555 -16.46 -27.99 -21.30
CA ARG A 555 -16.05 -26.60 -21.43
C ARG A 555 -17.19 -25.57 -21.31
N LYS A 556 -18.36 -25.97 -20.81
CA LYS A 556 -19.50 -25.04 -20.63
C LYS A 556 -20.15 -25.19 -19.28
N ARG A 557 -20.72 -24.08 -18.78
CA ARG A 557 -21.66 -24.04 -17.66
C ARG A 557 -22.82 -23.13 -18.06
N GLY A 558 -23.94 -23.77 -18.43
CA GLY A 558 -24.95 -23.08 -19.23
C GLY A 558 -24.36 -22.58 -20.53
N ASP A 559 -24.62 -21.36 -20.92
CA ASP A 559 -24.07 -20.74 -22.14
C ASP A 559 -22.64 -20.19 -21.98
N ARG A 560 -22.08 -20.18 -20.76
CA ARG A 560 -20.77 -19.61 -20.48
C ARG A 560 -19.65 -20.63 -20.71
N ARG A 561 -18.54 -20.14 -21.29
CA ARG A 561 -17.29 -20.89 -21.37
C ARG A 561 -16.78 -21.19 -19.95
N TYR A 562 -16.29 -22.39 -19.77
CA TYR A 562 -15.70 -22.89 -18.52
C TYR A 562 -14.43 -23.68 -18.83
N SER A 563 -13.41 -23.54 -18.00
CA SER A 563 -12.22 -24.38 -18.09
C SER A 563 -12.16 -25.35 -16.91
N PRO A 564 -12.13 -26.68 -17.14
CA PRO A 564 -12.01 -27.68 -16.09
C PRO A 564 -10.57 -27.93 -15.64
N LEU A 565 -9.57 -27.26 -16.21
CA LEU A 565 -8.16 -27.52 -15.93
C LEU A 565 -7.80 -27.38 -14.44
N ASP A 566 -8.39 -26.39 -13.75
CA ASP A 566 -8.24 -26.23 -12.29
C ASP A 566 -8.88 -27.40 -11.51
N ASP A 567 -9.97 -27.99 -12.00
CA ASP A 567 -10.62 -29.15 -11.38
C ASP A 567 -9.73 -30.39 -11.51
N PHE A 568 -9.12 -30.59 -12.66
CA PHE A 568 -8.21 -31.71 -12.91
C PHE A 568 -6.98 -31.70 -12.01
N LEU A 569 -6.44 -30.52 -11.70
CA LEU A 569 -5.35 -30.41 -10.73
C LEU A 569 -5.77 -30.94 -9.36
N TYR A 570 -6.91 -30.48 -8.86
CA TYR A 570 -7.43 -30.93 -7.58
C TYR A 570 -7.64 -32.45 -7.54
N GLU A 571 -8.24 -33.02 -8.59
CA GLU A 571 -8.52 -34.43 -8.68
C GLU A 571 -7.28 -35.32 -8.77
N LYS A 572 -6.19 -34.78 -9.29
CA LYS A 572 -4.86 -35.41 -9.29
C LYS A 572 -4.09 -35.21 -7.97
N GLY A 573 -4.73 -34.66 -6.90
CA GLY A 573 -4.09 -34.40 -5.62
C GLY A 573 -3.02 -33.33 -5.66
N ARG A 574 -3.07 -32.44 -6.67
CA ARG A 574 -2.11 -31.35 -6.86
C ARG A 574 -2.62 -30.07 -6.18
N TYR A 575 -2.44 -30.01 -4.85
CA TYR A 575 -3.01 -28.95 -3.99
C TYR A 575 -2.11 -27.71 -3.84
N GLY A 576 -1.10 -27.57 -4.69
CA GLY A 576 -0.17 -26.45 -4.65
C GLY A 576 1.00 -26.66 -3.67
N LEU A 577 1.53 -25.56 -3.14
CA LEU A 577 2.75 -25.55 -2.32
C LEU A 577 2.66 -26.49 -1.09
N LYS A 578 1.51 -26.61 -0.47
CA LYS A 578 1.30 -27.50 0.69
C LYS A 578 1.43 -29.00 0.36
N ALA A 579 1.15 -29.38 -0.90
CA ALA A 579 1.34 -30.73 -1.42
C ALA A 579 2.63 -30.86 -2.24
N ARG A 580 3.48 -29.82 -2.26
CA ARG A 580 4.69 -29.68 -3.08
C ARG A 580 4.45 -29.83 -4.60
N LYS A 581 3.22 -29.83 -5.04
CA LYS A 581 2.80 -29.89 -6.44
C LYS A 581 1.44 -29.25 -6.64
N GLY A 582 1.33 -28.42 -7.66
CA GLY A 582 0.14 -27.72 -8.12
C GLY A 582 0.26 -27.50 -9.62
N TRP A 583 0.17 -26.27 -10.08
CA TRP A 583 0.56 -25.86 -11.44
C TRP A 583 2.07 -26.04 -11.69
N TYR A 584 2.84 -25.94 -10.61
CA TYR A 584 4.29 -26.18 -10.57
C TYR A 584 4.61 -27.33 -9.60
N LYS A 585 5.83 -27.82 -9.67
CA LYS A 585 6.43 -28.68 -8.64
C LYS A 585 7.38 -27.85 -7.76
N TYR A 586 7.58 -28.30 -6.52
CA TYR A 586 8.36 -27.62 -5.50
C TYR A 586 9.32 -28.62 -4.82
N GLU A 587 10.62 -28.46 -5.07
CA GLU A 587 11.68 -29.36 -4.57
C GLU A 587 12.46 -28.66 -3.45
N GLY A 588 12.07 -28.89 -2.20
CA GLY A 588 12.80 -28.36 -1.03
C GLY A 588 12.73 -26.85 -0.81
N SER A 589 12.23 -26.06 -1.76
CA SER A 589 12.10 -24.60 -1.68
C SER A 589 10.69 -24.15 -2.11
N ARG A 590 10.43 -22.84 -2.01
CA ARG A 590 9.22 -22.19 -2.55
C ARG A 590 9.36 -21.77 -4.01
N THR A 591 10.48 -22.11 -4.67
CA THR A 591 10.73 -21.77 -6.06
C THR A 591 9.86 -22.66 -6.96
N PRO A 592 9.01 -22.10 -7.81
CA PRO A 592 8.18 -22.87 -8.71
C PRO A 592 9.03 -23.44 -9.85
N ILE A 593 8.88 -24.72 -10.10
CA ILE A 593 9.56 -25.44 -11.20
C ILE A 593 8.48 -25.92 -12.17
N PRO A 594 8.57 -25.61 -13.48
CA PRO A 594 7.64 -26.13 -14.47
C PRO A 594 7.56 -27.67 -14.41
N ASP A 595 6.34 -28.20 -14.48
CA ASP A 595 6.10 -29.63 -14.32
C ASP A 595 5.65 -30.24 -15.65
N PRO A 596 6.38 -31.21 -16.21
CA PRO A 596 5.99 -31.94 -17.43
C PRO A 596 4.63 -32.62 -17.33
N GLU A 597 4.20 -33.09 -16.13
CA GLU A 597 2.86 -33.68 -15.94
C GLU A 597 1.75 -32.66 -16.19
N VAL A 598 1.94 -31.40 -15.76
CA VAL A 598 0.97 -30.33 -16.02
C VAL A 598 0.93 -29.99 -17.51
N ARG A 599 2.09 -29.92 -18.15
CA ARG A 599 2.16 -29.70 -19.60
C ARG A 599 1.40 -30.79 -20.34
N LYS A 600 1.69 -32.05 -20.01
CA LYS A 600 0.98 -33.21 -20.61
C LYS A 600 -0.53 -33.12 -20.36
N MET A 601 -0.97 -32.80 -19.18
CA MET A 601 -2.39 -32.65 -18.84
C MET A 601 -3.08 -31.57 -19.71
N ILE A 602 -2.43 -30.46 -19.97
CA ILE A 602 -2.95 -29.41 -20.86
C ILE A 602 -2.98 -29.88 -22.31
N ASP A 603 -1.93 -30.53 -22.78
CA ASP A 603 -1.84 -31.03 -24.15
C ASP A 603 -2.86 -32.16 -24.42
N ASP A 604 -3.05 -33.09 -23.48
CA ASP A 604 -4.08 -34.14 -23.55
C ASP A 604 -5.51 -33.52 -23.57
N PHE A 605 -5.73 -32.45 -22.79
CA PHE A 605 -7.00 -31.72 -22.82
C PHE A 605 -7.25 -31.07 -24.19
N ARG A 606 -6.26 -30.39 -24.77
CA ARG A 606 -6.36 -29.77 -26.09
C ARG A 606 -6.68 -30.83 -27.18
N LYS A 607 -5.98 -31.97 -27.16
CA LYS A 607 -6.21 -33.06 -28.08
C LYS A 607 -7.64 -33.60 -27.96
N ARG A 608 -8.13 -33.87 -26.75
CA ARG A 608 -9.48 -34.36 -26.47
C ARG A 608 -10.58 -33.44 -27.00
N HIS A 609 -10.32 -32.13 -26.99
CA HIS A 609 -11.26 -31.12 -27.46
C HIS A 609 -10.99 -30.60 -28.88
N ASN A 610 -10.09 -31.25 -29.64
CA ASN A 610 -9.68 -30.81 -30.97
C ASN A 610 -9.25 -29.32 -31.03
N ILE A 611 -8.54 -28.86 -30.02
CA ILE A 611 -8.02 -27.49 -29.96
C ILE A 611 -6.63 -27.48 -30.58
N ASN A 612 -6.47 -26.75 -31.67
CA ASN A 612 -5.15 -26.45 -32.23
C ASN A 612 -4.50 -25.33 -31.46
N PRO A 613 -3.40 -25.59 -30.72
CA PRO A 613 -2.74 -24.53 -29.96
C PRO A 613 -2.15 -23.49 -30.89
N ARG A 614 -2.34 -22.23 -30.56
CA ARG A 614 -1.76 -21.08 -31.29
C ARG A 614 -0.70 -20.37 -30.45
N HIS A 615 0.14 -19.61 -31.11
CA HIS A 615 1.03 -18.69 -30.44
C HIS A 615 0.22 -17.55 -29.82
N ILE A 616 0.48 -17.25 -28.55
CA ILE A 616 -0.12 -16.13 -27.80
C ILE A 616 1.03 -15.19 -27.41
N SER A 617 0.97 -13.95 -27.87
CA SER A 617 2.01 -12.97 -27.58
C SER A 617 1.98 -12.52 -26.11
N PRO A 618 3.08 -12.00 -25.57
CA PRO A 618 3.10 -11.37 -24.25
C PRO A 618 2.08 -10.21 -24.13
N GLU A 619 1.92 -9.42 -25.17
CA GLU A 619 0.96 -8.32 -25.23
C GLU A 619 -0.48 -8.84 -25.13
N GLU A 620 -0.87 -9.82 -25.94
CA GLU A 620 -2.20 -10.45 -25.84
C GLU A 620 -2.43 -11.07 -24.47
N THR A 621 -1.41 -11.73 -23.91
CA THR A 621 -1.50 -12.30 -22.57
C THR A 621 -1.81 -11.22 -21.55
N LEU A 622 -1.09 -10.10 -21.56
CA LEU A 622 -1.30 -9.00 -20.62
C LEU A 622 -2.68 -8.35 -20.80
N GLN A 623 -3.10 -8.08 -22.03
CA GLN A 623 -4.41 -7.52 -22.34
C GLN A 623 -5.53 -8.44 -21.84
N ARG A 624 -5.44 -9.74 -22.07
CA ARG A 624 -6.44 -10.71 -21.62
C ARG A 624 -6.47 -10.90 -20.11
N MET A 625 -5.35 -10.73 -19.45
CA MET A 625 -5.32 -10.77 -17.99
C MET A 625 -5.88 -9.49 -17.36
N ILE A 626 -5.68 -8.33 -17.97
CA ILE A 626 -5.97 -7.03 -17.31
C ILE A 626 -7.26 -6.38 -17.80
N PHE A 627 -7.56 -6.40 -19.10
CA PHE A 627 -8.70 -5.63 -19.63
C PHE A 627 -10.08 -6.12 -19.16
N PRO A 628 -10.32 -7.43 -18.90
CA PRO A 628 -11.55 -7.86 -18.23
C PRO A 628 -11.71 -7.29 -16.81
N LEU A 629 -10.58 -7.14 -16.07
CA LEU A 629 -10.61 -6.45 -14.77
C LEU A 629 -11.05 -5.00 -14.94
N VAL A 630 -10.46 -4.29 -15.92
CA VAL A 630 -10.77 -2.89 -16.20
C VAL A 630 -12.23 -2.74 -16.61
N ASN A 631 -12.71 -3.58 -17.54
CA ASN A 631 -14.09 -3.55 -18.02
C ASN A 631 -15.08 -3.74 -16.86
N GLU A 632 -14.81 -4.71 -15.99
CA GLU A 632 -15.64 -4.93 -14.81
C GLU A 632 -15.50 -3.80 -13.78
N GLY A 633 -14.34 -3.15 -13.69
CA GLY A 633 -14.12 -1.95 -12.88
C GLY A 633 -15.08 -0.82 -13.29
N PHE A 634 -15.28 -0.58 -14.59
CA PHE A 634 -16.27 0.36 -15.08
C PHE A 634 -17.71 -0.05 -14.76
N ASN A 635 -18.04 -1.35 -14.82
CA ASN A 635 -19.36 -1.83 -14.38
C ASN A 635 -19.59 -1.57 -12.89
N VAL A 636 -18.58 -1.80 -12.06
CA VAL A 636 -18.62 -1.57 -10.62
C VAL A 636 -18.80 -0.09 -10.27
N LEU A 637 -18.22 0.81 -11.06
CA LEU A 637 -18.42 2.26 -10.93
C LEU A 637 -19.84 2.66 -11.38
N ASP A 638 -20.29 2.19 -12.54
CA ASP A 638 -21.62 2.48 -13.10
C ASP A 638 -22.75 2.04 -12.15
N GLU A 639 -22.57 0.89 -11.48
CA GLU A 639 -23.51 0.37 -10.48
C GLU A 639 -23.40 1.07 -9.10
N GLY A 640 -22.47 1.99 -8.89
CA GLY A 640 -22.22 2.66 -7.61
C GLY A 640 -21.74 1.73 -6.49
N ILE A 641 -21.18 0.56 -6.84
CA ILE A 641 -20.55 -0.37 -5.90
C ILE A 641 -19.20 0.18 -5.39
N ALA A 642 -18.40 0.74 -6.27
CA ALA A 642 -17.28 1.62 -5.91
C ALA A 642 -17.65 3.07 -6.23
N ALA A 643 -17.22 4.01 -5.40
CA ALA A 643 -17.53 5.42 -5.60
C ALA A 643 -16.57 6.10 -6.60
N ASN A 644 -15.34 5.61 -6.71
CA ASN A 644 -14.30 6.26 -7.48
C ASN A 644 -13.30 5.24 -8.06
N PRO A 645 -12.61 5.58 -9.17
CA PRO A 645 -11.57 4.71 -9.74
C PRO A 645 -10.44 4.38 -8.76
N TRP A 646 -10.04 5.34 -7.94
CA TRP A 646 -8.98 5.12 -6.94
C TRP A 646 -9.38 4.16 -5.82
N ASP A 647 -10.67 3.95 -5.53
CA ASP A 647 -11.13 2.93 -4.60
C ASP A 647 -10.76 1.54 -5.13
N ILE A 648 -11.02 1.31 -6.42
CA ILE A 648 -10.65 0.08 -7.12
C ILE A 648 -9.13 -0.10 -7.15
N ASP A 649 -8.39 0.95 -7.52
CA ASP A 649 -6.93 0.89 -7.62
C ASP A 649 -6.28 0.57 -6.26
N MET A 650 -6.78 1.14 -5.17
CA MET A 650 -6.29 0.84 -3.82
C MET A 650 -6.65 -0.57 -3.37
N ILE A 651 -7.83 -1.09 -3.74
CA ILE A 651 -8.19 -2.50 -3.52
C ILE A 651 -7.16 -3.41 -4.19
N PHE A 652 -6.82 -3.16 -5.44
CA PHE A 652 -5.86 -4.00 -6.17
C PHE A 652 -4.43 -3.85 -5.68
N GLN A 653 -3.96 -2.64 -5.37
CA GLN A 653 -2.61 -2.44 -4.84
C GLN A 653 -2.41 -3.09 -3.47
N HIS A 654 -3.39 -2.97 -2.57
CA HIS A 654 -3.25 -3.42 -1.18
C HIS A 654 -3.81 -4.82 -0.90
N GLY A 655 -4.68 -5.35 -1.77
CA GLY A 655 -5.30 -6.67 -1.63
C GLY A 655 -4.79 -7.72 -2.61
N TYR A 656 -4.42 -7.32 -3.83
CA TYR A 656 -4.04 -8.23 -4.91
C TYR A 656 -2.59 -8.03 -5.39
N ALA A 657 -1.79 -7.30 -4.63
CA ALA A 657 -0.38 -7.04 -4.91
C ALA A 657 -0.11 -6.44 -6.30
N TRP A 658 -1.04 -5.61 -6.78
CA TRP A 658 -0.86 -4.87 -8.02
C TRP A 658 0.38 -3.96 -7.94
N PRO A 659 1.22 -3.89 -8.98
CA PRO A 659 2.44 -3.07 -8.95
C PRO A 659 2.12 -1.58 -8.76
N ARG A 660 2.59 -1.00 -7.66
CA ARG A 660 2.31 0.40 -7.30
C ARG A 660 2.77 1.39 -8.39
N HIS A 661 3.86 1.07 -9.08
CA HIS A 661 4.43 1.92 -10.13
C HIS A 661 3.62 1.92 -11.44
N THR A 662 2.51 1.18 -11.50
CA THR A 662 1.54 1.21 -12.61
C THR A 662 0.19 1.82 -12.19
N GLY A 663 0.01 2.18 -10.91
CA GLY A 663 -1.11 2.99 -10.42
C GLY A 663 -2.41 2.24 -10.08
N GLY A 664 -2.55 0.98 -10.50
CA GLY A 664 -3.78 0.19 -10.36
C GLY A 664 -4.47 -0.07 -11.70
N PRO A 665 -5.50 -0.93 -11.76
CA PRO A 665 -6.14 -1.31 -13.02
C PRO A 665 -6.81 -0.13 -13.74
N MET A 666 -7.48 0.77 -13.01
CA MET A 666 -8.19 1.90 -13.61
C MET A 666 -7.20 2.97 -14.09
N TYR A 667 -6.20 3.30 -13.26
CA TYR A 667 -5.15 4.23 -13.66
C TYR A 667 -4.32 3.69 -14.84
N TYR A 668 -4.05 2.39 -14.88
CA TYR A 668 -3.39 1.76 -16.01
C TYR A 668 -4.19 1.92 -17.30
N ALA A 669 -5.52 1.69 -17.25
CA ALA A 669 -6.40 1.92 -18.39
C ALA A 669 -6.37 3.38 -18.87
N TYR A 670 -6.40 4.33 -17.93
CA TYR A 670 -6.24 5.76 -18.23
C TYR A 670 -4.93 6.06 -18.97
N THR A 671 -3.82 5.45 -18.53
CA THR A 671 -2.49 5.70 -19.14
C THR A 671 -2.32 5.08 -20.52
N ILE A 672 -3.00 3.96 -20.81
CA ILE A 672 -3.05 3.37 -22.16
C ILE A 672 -3.93 4.23 -23.09
N GLY A 673 -4.98 4.81 -22.55
CA GLY A 673 -6.03 5.52 -23.27
C GLY A 673 -7.29 4.65 -23.40
N LEU A 674 -8.42 5.16 -22.91
CA LEU A 674 -9.71 4.44 -22.91
C LEU A 674 -10.15 4.00 -24.31
N PRO A 675 -9.96 4.78 -25.40
CA PRO A 675 -10.29 4.32 -26.75
C PRO A 675 -9.54 3.06 -27.17
N GLN A 676 -8.25 2.93 -26.81
CA GLN A 676 -7.47 1.73 -27.11
C GLN A 676 -7.95 0.51 -26.30
N VAL A 677 -8.27 0.73 -25.03
CA VAL A 677 -8.81 -0.32 -24.14
C VAL A 677 -10.15 -0.82 -24.66
N LEU A 678 -11.08 0.10 -24.99
CA LEU A 678 -12.40 -0.22 -25.53
C LEU A 678 -12.29 -1.01 -26.83
N LYS A 679 -11.43 -0.58 -27.77
CA LYS A 679 -11.20 -1.27 -29.04
C LYS A 679 -10.85 -2.75 -28.84
N VAL A 680 -9.91 -3.05 -27.95
CA VAL A 680 -9.51 -4.45 -27.68
C VAL A 680 -10.66 -5.25 -27.05
N ILE A 681 -11.41 -4.65 -26.12
CA ILE A 681 -12.58 -5.28 -25.49
C ILE A 681 -13.65 -5.60 -26.56
N GLU A 682 -13.95 -4.70 -27.47
CA GLU A 682 -14.92 -4.90 -28.55
C GLU A 682 -14.47 -5.98 -29.55
N GLU A 683 -13.20 -5.98 -29.93
CA GLU A 683 -12.63 -7.01 -30.82
C GLU A 683 -12.76 -8.39 -30.17
N ARG A 684 -12.45 -8.52 -28.89
CA ARG A 684 -12.62 -9.78 -28.15
C ARG A 684 -14.09 -10.17 -28.01
N TRP A 685 -14.97 -9.22 -27.71
CA TRP A 685 -16.41 -9.46 -27.64
C TRP A 685 -16.98 -10.00 -28.96
N LYS A 686 -16.55 -9.44 -30.10
CA LYS A 686 -16.94 -9.93 -31.44
C LYS A 686 -16.54 -11.40 -31.66
N LEU A 687 -15.40 -11.82 -31.12
CA LEU A 687 -14.91 -13.19 -31.25
C LEU A 687 -15.57 -14.17 -30.28
N ALA A 688 -15.75 -13.76 -29.02
CA ALA A 688 -16.17 -14.64 -27.92
C ALA A 688 -17.69 -14.64 -27.70
N GLY A 689 -18.37 -13.54 -27.96
CA GLY A 689 -19.81 -13.37 -27.83
C GLY A 689 -20.34 -13.70 -26.43
N ALA A 690 -21.57 -14.17 -26.35
CA ALA A 690 -22.24 -14.47 -25.09
C ALA A 690 -21.57 -15.57 -24.24
N SER A 691 -20.66 -16.35 -24.84
CA SER A 691 -19.93 -17.38 -24.10
C SER A 691 -18.90 -16.82 -23.10
N GLU A 692 -18.39 -15.62 -23.36
CA GLU A 692 -17.44 -14.90 -22.51
C GLU A 692 -17.99 -13.48 -22.18
N PRO A 693 -19.04 -13.35 -21.36
CA PRO A 693 -19.77 -12.10 -21.15
C PRO A 693 -18.93 -11.00 -20.49
N HIS A 694 -17.80 -11.32 -19.91
CA HIS A 694 -16.86 -10.36 -19.33
C HIS A 694 -16.15 -9.48 -20.39
N TRP A 695 -16.22 -9.86 -21.65
CA TRP A 695 -15.75 -9.04 -22.77
C TRP A 695 -16.84 -8.12 -23.34
N LYS A 696 -18.10 -8.23 -22.88
CA LYS A 696 -19.13 -7.27 -23.27
C LYS A 696 -18.70 -5.87 -22.80
N PRO A 697 -18.56 -4.86 -23.69
CA PRO A 697 -18.14 -3.54 -23.30
C PRO A 697 -19.03 -2.94 -22.20
N SER A 698 -18.42 -2.37 -21.18
CA SER A 698 -19.13 -1.63 -20.15
C SER A 698 -19.81 -0.41 -20.75
N LYS A 699 -21.04 -0.13 -20.33
CA LYS A 699 -21.80 1.05 -20.75
C LYS A 699 -21.07 2.35 -20.39
N MET A 700 -20.54 2.43 -19.18
CA MET A 700 -19.78 3.60 -18.72
C MET A 700 -18.51 3.81 -19.53
N LEU A 701 -17.73 2.74 -19.80
CA LEU A 701 -16.52 2.85 -20.61
C LEU A 701 -16.85 3.34 -22.03
N THR A 702 -17.86 2.76 -22.66
CA THR A 702 -18.31 3.15 -24.00
C THR A 702 -18.75 4.62 -24.01
N TRP A 703 -19.56 5.02 -23.03
CA TRP A 703 -20.04 6.39 -22.90
C TRP A 703 -18.92 7.41 -22.71
N LEU A 704 -17.92 7.11 -21.85
CA LEU A 704 -16.75 7.97 -21.63
C LEU A 704 -15.94 8.16 -22.92
N VAL A 705 -15.71 7.08 -23.67
CA VAL A 705 -14.96 7.16 -24.94
C VAL A 705 -15.71 7.95 -25.99
N GLU A 706 -17.01 7.73 -26.16
CA GLU A 706 -17.84 8.40 -27.18
C GLU A 706 -17.99 9.89 -26.91
N HIS A 707 -18.12 10.31 -25.65
CA HIS A 707 -18.42 11.71 -25.31
C HIS A 707 -17.17 12.53 -24.89
N HIS A 708 -16.14 11.89 -24.35
CA HIS A 708 -14.99 12.56 -23.77
C HIS A 708 -13.64 12.02 -24.27
N GLY A 709 -13.61 10.94 -25.02
CA GLY A 709 -12.39 10.30 -25.50
C GLY A 709 -11.59 9.64 -24.37
N ASN A 710 -10.62 10.36 -23.83
CA ASN A 710 -9.81 9.91 -22.69
C ASN A 710 -9.79 10.98 -21.59
N PRO A 711 -10.89 11.17 -20.85
CA PRO A 711 -10.99 12.19 -19.81
C PRO A 711 -10.01 11.92 -18.67
N ASP A 712 -9.73 12.94 -17.84
CA ASP A 712 -8.92 12.73 -16.63
C ASP A 712 -9.61 11.72 -15.71
N ILE A 713 -8.83 10.86 -15.09
CA ILE A 713 -9.35 9.80 -14.22
C ILE A 713 -10.15 10.35 -13.02
N ASN A 714 -9.92 11.59 -12.64
CA ASN A 714 -10.68 12.26 -11.58
C ASN A 714 -12.10 12.69 -12.02
N ASP A 715 -12.37 12.63 -13.31
CA ASP A 715 -13.64 13.03 -13.92
C ASP A 715 -14.54 11.83 -14.28
N TRP A 716 -14.13 10.60 -13.93
CA TRP A 716 -14.89 9.37 -14.19
C TRP A 716 -16.04 9.13 -13.23
#